data_fd07fac70599968ccba15ce54294d7c6
#
_entry.id   fd07fac70599968ccba15ce54294d7c6
#
_cell.length_a   1.000
_cell.length_b   1.000
_cell.length_c   1.000
_cell.angle_alpha   90.00
_cell.angle_beta   90.00
_cell.angle_gamma   90.00
#
_symmetry.space_group_name_H-M   'P 1'
#
loop_
_entity.id
_entity.type
_entity.pdbx_description
1 polymer ?
#
loop_
_entity_poly.entity_id
_entity_poly.type
_entity_poly.pdbx_seq_one_letter_code
_entity_poly.pdbx_strand_id
1 'polypeptide(L)'
;MLNTTLRNGLMLLGWLCLIFSVRAEEVPFLAPQQRPQLEANNPWPADRFLVLAYHDVEDDAADQRYLSVRTSALNEQIAWLLHHGYHAVSVQDILDAHHGLKSLPPKAFLLSFDDGYSSFYTRVWPLLKAWNVPALWAPVGSWVDTPANQPVNFGGLMTPRDRFATWEMVRELSRSPLVEIGAHTWASHYGLPANPQGSREPAAANRGWDKTTGRYESDAQFTRRMTDDVQKVTAKIHDVAGKAPRAWVWPYGAASGSTLAIAKQQGYQLAFTLNDGLGNVKDLDNIPRMLIAGNPSIKAFANAVTQIQEADPVRVMHVDLDYVYDPNPVQQAKNIDKLIQRVYDMKISHVFLQAFSDPQGDGTVKSLYFPNRWLPMRADLFNFVSWQLQTRGGVKVYAWMPVLAFDLSSDLPRVQRWDPQTGKALLAHQPYVRLSPWDPRVRQQITDIYEDLARHASFSGILFHDDAVLTDFEDVSPEAVAAWRQSGLARDAGPVPQRPQEREAWMRFKSQTLTRFTLQLRQAVQAIRGPQVKTARNLFALPILEPQSEAWFAQNLDDFLAAYDWTVPMAMPLMESVPIDASQAWLTRLVQTVARHPGALKKTIFELQARDWNRRQHNAIPDQQLADWMRLLRLNGVKNYGYYPDDFINNQPDISRIRPQFSSWWYPDHD
;
A
#
# COMPACT_ATOMS: atom_id res chain seq x y z
N MET A 1 48.64 20.71 58.04
CA MET A 1 49.03 20.16 56.74
C MET A 1 47.92 19.34 56.08
N LEU A 2 46.64 19.58 56.38
CA LEU A 2 45.53 18.84 55.77
C LEU A 2 44.62 19.67 54.81
N ASN A 3 44.95 20.94 54.61
CA ASN A 3 44.09 21.86 53.81
C ASN A 3 44.62 22.15 52.37
N THR A 4 45.82 21.69 52.04
CA THR A 4 46.39 21.96 50.71
C THR A 4 46.12 20.84 49.70
N THR A 5 45.92 19.61 50.17
CA THR A 5 45.62 18.46 49.27
C THR A 5 44.18 18.41 48.80
N LEU A 6 43.22 18.90 49.60
CA LEU A 6 41.81 18.97 49.17
C LEU A 6 41.54 20.10 48.18
N ARG A 7 42.30 21.19 48.24
CA ARG A 7 42.12 22.33 47.28
C ARG A 7 42.66 22.05 45.90
N ASN A 8 43.75 21.24 45.80
CA ASN A 8 44.32 20.82 44.53
C ASN A 8 43.52 19.67 43.89
N GLY A 9 42.86 18.80 44.69
CA GLY A 9 41.97 17.77 44.17
C GLY A 9 40.67 18.32 43.57
N LEU A 10 40.12 19.38 44.17
CA LEU A 10 38.91 20.05 43.65
C LEU A 10 39.22 20.88 42.40
N MET A 11 40.41 21.47 42.24
CA MET A 11 40.80 22.14 41.00
C MET A 11 41.08 21.15 39.87
N LEU A 12 41.65 19.98 40.14
CA LEU A 12 41.80 18.94 39.11
C LEU A 12 40.48 18.33 38.65
N LEU A 13 39.51 18.11 39.55
CA LEU A 13 38.17 17.67 39.18
C LEU A 13 37.39 18.74 38.38
N GLY A 14 37.57 20.04 38.73
CA GLY A 14 36.98 21.14 37.96
C GLY A 14 37.58 21.24 36.55
N TRP A 15 38.87 20.95 36.36
CA TRP A 15 39.49 20.94 35.04
C TRP A 15 39.18 19.66 34.24
N LEU A 16 39.00 18.52 34.88
CA LEU A 16 38.52 17.31 34.18
C LEU A 16 37.05 17.42 33.71
N CYS A 17 36.22 18.13 34.46
CA CYS A 17 34.83 18.39 34.01
C CYS A 17 34.74 19.41 32.87
N LEU A 18 35.76 20.28 32.70
CA LEU A 18 35.82 21.23 31.58
C LEU A 18 36.37 20.60 30.29
N ILE A 19 37.04 19.48 30.35
CA ILE A 19 37.58 18.77 29.17
C ILE A 19 36.54 17.85 28.53
N PHE A 20 35.45 17.49 29.25
CA PHE A 20 34.33 16.73 28.72
C PHE A 20 33.07 17.55 28.41
N SER A 21 33.16 18.87 28.28
CA SER A 21 32.19 19.58 27.50
C SER A 21 32.39 19.17 26.03
N VAL A 22 31.73 18.11 25.61
CA VAL A 22 31.44 17.86 24.21
C VAL A 22 30.85 19.16 23.70
N ARG A 23 31.66 19.97 23.03
CA ARG A 23 31.09 21.00 22.14
C ARG A 23 30.22 20.20 21.19
N ALA A 24 28.90 20.33 21.31
CA ALA A 24 28.05 20.05 20.18
C ALA A 24 28.70 20.84 19.05
N GLU A 25 29.22 20.14 18.04
CA GLU A 25 29.63 20.81 16.81
C GLU A 25 28.41 21.61 16.39
N GLU A 26 28.50 22.94 16.49
CA GLU A 26 27.52 23.80 15.89
C GLU A 26 27.54 23.46 14.41
N VAL A 27 26.52 22.77 13.95
CA VAL A 27 26.31 22.54 12.50
C VAL A 27 26.41 23.92 11.85
N PRO A 28 27.41 24.19 11.02
CA PRO A 28 27.63 25.51 10.50
C PRO A 28 26.38 25.95 9.74
N PHE A 29 25.85 27.13 10.12
CA PHE A 29 24.73 27.70 9.41
C PHE A 29 25.16 27.96 7.96
N LEU A 30 24.71 27.16 7.02
CA LEU A 30 24.93 27.37 5.61
C LEU A 30 24.00 28.48 5.11
N ALA A 31 24.55 29.49 4.53
CA ALA A 31 23.77 30.51 3.83
C ALA A 31 22.88 29.85 2.77
N PRO A 32 21.69 30.42 2.45
CA PRO A 32 20.77 29.81 1.49
C PRO A 32 21.42 29.43 0.15
N GLN A 33 22.41 30.20 -0.32
CA GLN A 33 23.14 29.91 -1.55
C GLN A 33 24.12 28.75 -1.44
N GLN A 34 24.49 28.34 -0.23
CA GLN A 34 25.42 27.23 0.05
C GLN A 34 24.70 25.93 0.38
N ARG A 35 23.37 25.99 0.54
CA ARG A 35 22.57 24.77 0.78
C ARG A 35 22.52 23.96 -0.50
N PRO A 36 22.67 22.62 -0.40
CA PRO A 36 22.45 21.78 -1.56
C PRO A 36 21.08 22.11 -2.15
N GLN A 37 21.03 22.39 -3.44
CA GLN A 37 19.76 22.51 -4.13
C GLN A 37 19.21 21.09 -4.27
N LEU A 38 18.22 20.74 -3.46
CA LEU A 38 17.51 19.46 -3.53
C LEU A 38 17.05 19.14 -4.97
N GLU A 39 16.72 20.19 -5.73
CA GLU A 39 16.33 20.11 -7.14
C GLU A 39 17.43 19.60 -8.08
N ALA A 40 18.70 19.86 -7.78
CA ALA A 40 19.80 19.41 -8.64
C ALA A 40 20.00 17.90 -8.57
N ASN A 41 19.63 17.28 -7.44
CA ASN A 41 19.82 15.84 -7.19
C ASN A 41 18.55 15.01 -7.45
N ASN A 42 17.39 15.65 -7.58
CA ASN A 42 16.11 14.97 -7.82
C ASN A 42 15.25 15.81 -8.79
N PRO A 43 15.58 15.81 -10.11
CA PRO A 43 14.85 16.59 -11.09
C PRO A 43 13.38 16.14 -11.15
N TRP A 44 12.48 17.10 -11.40
CA TRP A 44 11.06 16.79 -11.56
C TRP A 44 10.85 15.80 -12.69
N PRO A 45 10.20 14.62 -12.44
CA PRO A 45 10.04 13.61 -13.46
C PRO A 45 9.13 14.08 -14.59
N ALA A 46 9.45 13.73 -15.83
CA ALA A 46 8.59 13.99 -16.96
C ALA A 46 7.20 13.34 -16.79
N ASP A 47 6.18 13.95 -17.35
CA ASP A 47 4.79 13.46 -17.32
C ASP A 47 4.19 13.33 -15.90
N ARG A 48 4.75 14.04 -14.91
CA ARG A 48 4.28 14.05 -13.53
C ARG A 48 3.72 15.40 -13.13
N PHE A 49 2.71 15.36 -12.25
CA PHE A 49 2.07 16.55 -11.71
C PHE A 49 1.65 16.34 -10.25
N LEU A 50 1.67 17.42 -9.49
CA LEU A 50 1.20 17.46 -8.11
C LEU A 50 -0.28 17.79 -8.08
N VAL A 51 -1.08 17.12 -7.25
CA VAL A 51 -2.45 17.54 -6.97
C VAL A 51 -2.60 17.82 -5.48
N LEU A 52 -3.09 19.02 -5.15
CA LEU A 52 -3.33 19.45 -3.78
C LEU A 52 -4.83 19.37 -3.48
N ALA A 53 -5.20 18.61 -2.45
CA ALA A 53 -6.59 18.39 -2.05
C ALA A 53 -6.96 19.26 -0.85
N TYR A 54 -7.81 20.23 -1.08
CA TYR A 54 -8.42 21.11 -0.07
C TYR A 54 -9.90 20.75 0.11
N HIS A 55 -10.48 21.29 1.18
CA HIS A 55 -11.91 21.15 1.49
C HIS A 55 -12.50 22.54 1.75
N ASP A 56 -12.76 22.90 3.00
CA ASP A 56 -13.34 24.18 3.35
C ASP A 56 -12.28 25.30 3.50
N VAL A 57 -12.68 26.56 3.31
CA VAL A 57 -11.81 27.73 3.46
C VAL A 57 -12.53 28.79 4.30
N GLU A 58 -11.91 29.19 5.43
CA GLU A 58 -12.45 30.17 6.37
C GLU A 58 -11.49 31.36 6.53
N ASP A 59 -12.02 32.52 6.92
CA ASP A 59 -11.17 33.72 7.09
C ASP A 59 -10.40 33.69 8.41
N ASP A 60 -11.09 33.42 9.54
CA ASP A 60 -10.53 33.57 10.87
C ASP A 60 -10.17 32.24 11.55
N ALA A 61 -11.05 31.25 11.45
CA ALA A 61 -10.87 29.93 12.03
C ALA A 61 -10.48 28.90 10.95
N ALA A 62 -9.89 27.79 11.36
CA ALA A 62 -9.65 26.65 10.51
C ALA A 62 -10.24 25.40 11.19
N ASP A 63 -11.57 25.24 11.08
CA ASP A 63 -12.28 24.15 11.73
C ASP A 63 -11.91 22.80 11.12
N GLN A 64 -11.16 21.98 11.85
CA GLN A 64 -10.65 20.70 11.37
C GLN A 64 -11.72 19.62 11.23
N ARG A 65 -12.94 19.83 11.70
CA ARG A 65 -14.09 18.95 11.38
C ARG A 65 -14.42 18.98 9.89
N TYR A 66 -14.10 20.10 9.21
CA TYR A 66 -14.31 20.33 7.79
C TYR A 66 -13.00 20.44 7.00
N LEU A 67 -11.87 20.06 7.62
CA LEU A 67 -10.53 20.21 7.06
C LEU A 67 -10.26 21.61 6.53
N SER A 68 -10.76 22.64 7.24
CA SER A 68 -10.69 24.02 6.81
C SER A 68 -9.25 24.56 6.86
N VAL A 69 -8.92 25.38 5.87
CA VAL A 69 -7.70 26.21 5.88
C VAL A 69 -8.10 27.68 5.87
N ARG A 70 -7.22 28.56 6.35
CA ARG A 70 -7.48 29.99 6.27
C ARG A 70 -7.34 30.51 4.85
N THR A 71 -8.18 31.48 4.46
CA THR A 71 -8.06 32.18 3.17
C THR A 71 -6.67 32.75 2.95
N SER A 72 -6.06 33.33 4.00
CA SER A 72 -4.69 33.85 3.95
C SER A 72 -3.66 32.74 3.72
N ALA A 73 -3.80 31.57 4.37
CA ALA A 73 -2.90 30.44 4.18
C ALA A 73 -2.99 29.87 2.77
N LEU A 74 -4.20 29.70 2.21
CA LEU A 74 -4.37 29.30 0.82
C LEU A 74 -3.71 30.28 -0.14
N ASN A 75 -3.91 31.59 0.07
CA ASN A 75 -3.28 32.63 -0.74
C ASN A 75 -1.74 32.57 -0.69
N GLU A 76 -1.16 32.41 0.51
CA GLU A 76 0.28 32.25 0.70
C GLU A 76 0.82 30.98 0.02
N GLN A 77 0.09 29.86 0.07
CA GLN A 77 0.46 28.59 -0.55
C GLN A 77 0.45 28.70 -2.09
N ILE A 78 -0.56 29.35 -2.68
CA ILE A 78 -0.60 29.63 -4.13
C ILE A 78 0.58 30.51 -4.53
N ALA A 79 0.81 31.60 -3.79
CA ALA A 79 1.91 32.53 -4.05
C ALA A 79 3.26 31.79 -3.96
N TRP A 80 3.46 30.98 -2.94
CA TRP A 80 4.69 30.20 -2.75
C TRP A 80 4.94 29.26 -3.94
N LEU A 81 3.93 28.51 -4.37
CA LEU A 81 4.05 27.61 -5.52
C LEU A 81 4.51 28.36 -6.78
N LEU A 82 3.82 29.45 -7.13
CA LEU A 82 4.14 30.21 -8.33
C LEU A 82 5.54 30.83 -8.26
N HIS A 83 5.93 31.40 -7.10
CA HIS A 83 7.28 31.97 -6.90
C HIS A 83 8.40 30.93 -6.90
N HIS A 84 8.10 29.64 -6.63
CA HIS A 84 9.09 28.56 -6.68
C HIS A 84 9.06 27.77 -7.99
N GLY A 85 8.46 28.36 -9.03
CA GLY A 85 8.49 27.81 -10.39
C GLY A 85 7.54 26.62 -10.60
N TYR A 86 6.52 26.46 -9.75
CA TYR A 86 5.43 25.54 -10.02
C TYR A 86 4.45 26.17 -11.01
N HIS A 87 3.92 25.35 -11.93
CA HIS A 87 3.03 25.79 -12.99
C HIS A 87 1.64 25.22 -12.80
N ALA A 88 0.66 26.09 -12.63
CA ALA A 88 -0.74 25.66 -12.52
C ALA A 88 -1.24 25.05 -13.84
N VAL A 89 -1.88 23.90 -13.76
CA VAL A 89 -2.46 23.19 -14.90
C VAL A 89 -3.92 22.85 -14.64
N SER A 90 -4.73 22.85 -15.70
CA SER A 90 -6.14 22.46 -15.66
C SER A 90 -6.31 20.96 -15.86
N VAL A 91 -7.51 20.46 -15.59
CA VAL A 91 -7.89 19.07 -15.95
C VAL A 91 -7.76 18.85 -17.47
N GLN A 92 -8.05 19.87 -18.30
CA GLN A 92 -7.84 19.77 -19.74
C GLN A 92 -6.37 19.62 -20.11
N ASP A 93 -5.47 20.37 -19.45
CA ASP A 93 -4.03 20.24 -19.67
C ASP A 93 -3.52 18.82 -19.41
N ILE A 94 -4.02 18.19 -18.33
CA ILE A 94 -3.69 16.81 -17.98
C ILE A 94 -4.20 15.82 -19.04
N LEU A 95 -5.44 16.03 -19.51
CA LEU A 95 -6.04 15.20 -20.58
C LEU A 95 -5.30 15.37 -21.91
N ASP A 96 -4.94 16.59 -22.28
CA ASP A 96 -4.16 16.86 -23.49
C ASP A 96 -2.79 16.17 -23.43
N ALA A 97 -2.15 16.20 -22.25
CA ALA A 97 -0.87 15.51 -22.04
C ALA A 97 -1.04 13.97 -22.10
N HIS A 98 -2.13 13.43 -21.53
CA HIS A 98 -2.46 12.02 -21.63
C HIS A 98 -2.61 11.56 -23.08
N HIS A 99 -3.25 12.37 -23.92
CA HIS A 99 -3.44 12.09 -25.34
C HIS A 99 -2.22 12.42 -26.22
N GLY A 100 -1.13 12.91 -25.61
CA GLY A 100 0.09 13.28 -26.35
C GLY A 100 -0.05 14.54 -27.19
N LEU A 101 -1.07 15.38 -26.96
CA LEU A 101 -1.30 16.64 -27.69
C LEU A 101 -0.33 17.74 -27.23
N LYS A 102 0.11 17.69 -25.98
CA LYS A 102 1.14 18.56 -25.40
C LYS A 102 1.84 17.90 -24.24
N SER A 103 2.97 18.45 -23.79
CA SER A 103 3.63 18.04 -22.54
C SER A 103 3.23 18.95 -21.39
N LEU A 104 3.16 18.41 -20.17
CA LEU A 104 3.05 19.24 -18.98
C LEU A 104 4.37 20.00 -18.72
N PRO A 105 4.29 21.24 -18.19
CA PRO A 105 5.48 21.95 -17.72
C PRO A 105 6.10 21.20 -16.53
N PRO A 106 7.40 21.36 -16.28
CA PRO A 106 8.02 20.87 -15.03
C PRO A 106 7.31 21.49 -13.82
N LYS A 107 7.24 20.74 -12.71
CA LYS A 107 6.52 21.18 -11.49
C LYS A 107 5.06 21.59 -11.75
N ALA A 108 4.37 20.88 -12.68
CA ALA A 108 2.95 21.07 -12.90
C ALA A 108 2.16 20.76 -11.63
N PHE A 109 1.18 21.61 -11.28
CA PHE A 109 0.27 21.36 -10.16
C PHE A 109 -1.19 21.67 -10.50
N LEU A 110 -2.10 20.92 -9.88
CA LEU A 110 -3.56 21.13 -9.93
C LEU A 110 -4.08 21.34 -8.49
N LEU A 111 -4.89 22.38 -8.30
CA LEU A 111 -5.68 22.53 -7.07
C LEU A 111 -6.96 21.73 -7.20
N SER A 112 -7.34 20.99 -6.15
CA SER A 112 -8.63 20.33 -6.06
C SER A 112 -9.33 20.65 -4.74
N PHE A 113 -10.68 20.76 -4.79
CA PHE A 113 -11.50 21.08 -3.64
C PHE A 113 -12.67 20.09 -3.61
N ASP A 114 -12.89 19.46 -2.45
CA ASP A 114 -13.88 18.42 -2.30
C ASP A 114 -15.15 18.93 -1.58
N ASP A 115 -16.14 18.07 -1.44
CA ASP A 115 -17.37 18.21 -0.64
C ASP A 115 -18.42 19.20 -1.16
N GLY A 116 -18.03 20.28 -1.81
CA GLY A 116 -18.96 21.26 -2.32
C GLY A 116 -19.30 22.39 -1.35
N TYR A 117 -18.32 22.83 -0.54
CA TYR A 117 -18.48 23.97 0.37
C TYR A 117 -18.76 25.27 -0.38
N SER A 118 -19.63 26.13 0.18
CA SER A 118 -19.92 27.47 -0.33
C SER A 118 -18.71 28.40 -0.32
N SER A 119 -17.73 28.12 0.54
CA SER A 119 -16.47 28.84 0.63
C SER A 119 -15.65 28.77 -0.67
N PHE A 120 -15.82 27.72 -1.47
CA PHE A 120 -15.19 27.68 -2.80
C PHE A 120 -15.68 28.86 -3.68
N TYR A 121 -16.97 29.12 -3.70
CA TYR A 121 -17.54 30.22 -4.45
C TYR A 121 -17.17 31.59 -3.86
N THR A 122 -17.25 31.72 -2.53
CA THR A 122 -17.11 33.02 -1.85
C THR A 122 -15.67 33.45 -1.59
N ARG A 123 -14.75 32.51 -1.43
CA ARG A 123 -13.34 32.79 -1.05
C ARG A 123 -12.33 32.24 -2.05
N VAL A 124 -12.50 30.97 -2.48
CA VAL A 124 -11.52 30.35 -3.38
C VAL A 124 -11.58 30.93 -4.78
N TRP A 125 -12.76 31.01 -5.39
CA TRP A 125 -12.91 31.51 -6.76
C TRP A 125 -12.37 32.92 -6.97
N PRO A 126 -12.56 33.90 -6.08
CA PRO A 126 -11.87 35.19 -6.15
C PRO A 126 -10.34 35.08 -6.20
N LEU A 127 -9.74 34.20 -5.40
CA LEU A 127 -8.27 33.94 -5.43
C LEU A 127 -7.84 33.30 -6.74
N LEU A 128 -8.59 32.30 -7.25
CA LEU A 128 -8.29 31.68 -8.54
C LEU A 128 -8.26 32.73 -9.67
N LYS A 129 -9.22 33.68 -9.66
CA LYS A 129 -9.25 34.78 -10.63
C LYS A 129 -8.06 35.72 -10.46
N ALA A 130 -7.69 36.07 -9.22
CA ALA A 130 -6.59 36.99 -8.95
C ALA A 130 -5.24 36.40 -9.39
N TRP A 131 -5.02 35.10 -9.19
CA TRP A 131 -3.78 34.41 -9.54
C TRP A 131 -3.81 33.76 -10.93
N ASN A 132 -4.95 33.77 -11.62
CA ASN A 132 -5.20 33.04 -12.87
C ASN A 132 -4.82 31.56 -12.77
N VAL A 133 -5.23 30.88 -11.69
CA VAL A 133 -4.93 29.47 -11.39
C VAL A 133 -6.21 28.63 -11.56
N PRO A 134 -6.19 27.57 -12.38
CA PRO A 134 -7.32 26.66 -12.51
C PRO A 134 -7.44 25.70 -11.32
N ALA A 135 -8.65 25.20 -11.08
CA ALA A 135 -8.93 24.23 -10.05
C ALA A 135 -10.01 23.21 -10.47
N LEU A 136 -9.92 22.02 -9.89
CA LEU A 136 -11.00 21.03 -9.87
C LEU A 136 -11.85 21.27 -8.62
N TRP A 137 -13.17 21.30 -8.75
CA TRP A 137 -14.10 21.34 -7.63
C TRP A 137 -15.15 20.22 -7.76
N ALA A 138 -15.22 19.36 -6.75
CA ALA A 138 -16.02 18.13 -6.77
C ALA A 138 -17.05 18.13 -5.63
N PRO A 139 -18.30 18.57 -5.87
CA PRO A 139 -19.34 18.58 -4.84
C PRO A 139 -19.96 17.19 -4.62
N VAL A 140 -20.43 16.92 -3.39
CA VAL A 140 -21.36 15.85 -3.08
C VAL A 140 -22.78 16.29 -3.48
N GLY A 141 -23.35 15.60 -4.46
CA GLY A 141 -24.61 16.05 -5.09
C GLY A 141 -25.76 16.22 -4.11
N SER A 142 -25.99 15.29 -3.20
CA SER A 142 -27.06 15.35 -2.21
C SER A 142 -26.91 16.49 -1.20
N TRP A 143 -25.70 16.89 -0.88
CA TRP A 143 -25.45 18.00 0.05
C TRP A 143 -25.81 19.34 -0.60
N VAL A 144 -25.43 19.51 -1.86
CA VAL A 144 -25.81 20.69 -2.66
C VAL A 144 -27.32 20.72 -2.94
N ASP A 145 -27.96 19.56 -3.07
CA ASP A 145 -29.41 19.43 -3.35
C ASP A 145 -30.29 19.56 -2.09
N THR A 146 -29.70 19.61 -0.90
CA THR A 146 -30.40 19.75 0.36
C THR A 146 -31.18 21.09 0.41
N PRO A 147 -32.48 21.11 0.74
CA PRO A 147 -33.28 22.34 0.85
C PRO A 147 -32.70 23.36 1.83
N ALA A 148 -32.86 24.64 1.54
CA ALA A 148 -32.29 25.75 2.30
C ALA A 148 -32.66 25.75 3.82
N ASN A 149 -33.81 25.19 4.15
CA ASN A 149 -34.34 25.12 5.52
C ASN A 149 -33.99 23.82 6.26
N GLN A 150 -33.12 22.96 5.71
CA GLN A 150 -32.74 21.69 6.27
C GLN A 150 -31.22 21.64 6.45
N PRO A 151 -30.70 21.08 7.56
CA PRO A 151 -29.28 20.86 7.73
C PRO A 151 -28.80 19.69 6.83
N VAL A 152 -27.54 19.73 6.45
CA VAL A 152 -26.86 18.63 5.73
C VAL A 152 -26.32 17.62 6.74
N ASN A 153 -26.55 16.35 6.47
CA ASN A 153 -25.91 15.28 7.24
C ASN A 153 -24.49 15.03 6.68
N PHE A 154 -23.52 15.68 7.29
CA PHE A 154 -22.10 15.54 6.96
C PHE A 154 -21.48 14.39 7.79
N GLY A 155 -21.54 13.17 7.25
CA GLY A 155 -20.94 11.99 7.91
C GLY A 155 -21.48 11.68 9.32
N GLY A 156 -22.73 12.06 9.63
CA GLY A 156 -23.33 11.93 10.95
C GLY A 156 -23.39 13.25 11.74
N LEU A 157 -22.69 14.29 11.29
CA LEU A 157 -22.74 15.63 11.88
C LEU A 157 -23.76 16.48 11.13
N MET A 158 -24.79 16.96 11.82
CA MET A 158 -25.79 17.88 11.24
C MET A 158 -25.15 19.26 11.08
N THR A 159 -24.89 19.65 9.83
CA THR A 159 -24.15 20.87 9.45
C THR A 159 -25.12 21.89 8.84
N PRO A 160 -24.99 23.19 9.16
CA PRO A 160 -25.81 24.24 8.55
C PRO A 160 -25.74 24.20 7.03
N ARG A 161 -26.90 24.38 6.38
CA ARG A 161 -27.03 24.27 4.91
C ARG A 161 -26.20 25.31 4.15
N ASP A 162 -26.05 26.50 4.68
CA ASP A 162 -25.31 27.62 4.09
C ASP A 162 -23.80 27.40 4.00
N ARG A 163 -23.28 26.40 4.73
CA ARG A 163 -21.89 25.96 4.56
C ARG A 163 -21.65 25.31 3.21
N PHE A 164 -22.67 24.79 2.56
CA PHE A 164 -22.57 24.14 1.25
C PHE A 164 -23.12 25.01 0.14
N ALA A 165 -22.54 24.85 -1.05
CA ALA A 165 -22.93 25.59 -2.24
C ALA A 165 -24.37 25.30 -2.69
N THR A 166 -24.89 26.14 -3.54
CA THR A 166 -26.19 25.93 -4.27
C THR A 166 -25.94 25.53 -5.72
N TRP A 167 -26.92 24.93 -6.36
CA TRP A 167 -26.83 24.61 -7.79
C TRP A 167 -26.68 25.86 -8.68
N GLU A 168 -27.13 27.04 -8.22
CA GLU A 168 -26.84 28.29 -8.88
C GLU A 168 -25.36 28.67 -8.87
N MET A 169 -24.71 28.50 -7.73
CA MET A 169 -23.23 28.69 -7.63
C MET A 169 -22.51 27.71 -8.55
N VAL A 170 -22.94 26.41 -8.60
CA VAL A 170 -22.35 25.42 -9.54
C VAL A 170 -22.49 25.88 -10.98
N ARG A 171 -23.67 26.38 -11.36
CA ARG A 171 -23.94 26.88 -12.73
C ARG A 171 -23.06 28.08 -13.09
N GLU A 172 -22.84 28.98 -12.15
CA GLU A 172 -22.00 30.15 -12.38
C GLU A 172 -20.53 29.75 -12.48
N LEU A 173 -20.04 28.92 -11.55
CA LEU A 173 -18.67 28.38 -11.56
C LEU A 173 -18.36 27.59 -12.84
N SER A 174 -19.31 26.83 -13.37
CA SER A 174 -19.13 26.03 -14.59
C SER A 174 -18.87 26.84 -15.85
N ARG A 175 -19.22 28.14 -15.84
CA ARG A 175 -18.95 29.10 -16.94
C ARG A 175 -17.52 29.67 -16.87
N SER A 176 -16.84 29.53 -15.75
CA SER A 176 -15.47 30.00 -15.60
C SER A 176 -14.50 29.02 -16.28
N PRO A 177 -13.55 29.52 -17.10
CA PRO A 177 -12.51 28.65 -17.67
C PRO A 177 -11.52 28.12 -16.62
N LEU A 178 -11.55 28.68 -15.41
CA LEU A 178 -10.67 28.30 -14.31
C LEU A 178 -11.25 27.17 -13.43
N VAL A 179 -12.49 26.76 -13.65
CA VAL A 179 -13.14 25.77 -12.76
C VAL A 179 -13.61 24.57 -13.57
N GLU A 180 -13.05 23.42 -13.27
CA GLU A 180 -13.59 22.14 -13.70
C GLU A 180 -14.54 21.60 -12.60
N ILE A 181 -15.76 21.28 -12.97
CA ILE A 181 -16.73 20.65 -12.07
C ILE A 181 -16.53 19.13 -12.17
N GLY A 182 -16.08 18.52 -11.08
CA GLY A 182 -16.01 17.06 -10.90
C GLY A 182 -17.20 16.53 -10.12
N ALA A 183 -17.18 15.23 -9.80
CA ALA A 183 -18.18 14.58 -8.97
C ALA A 183 -17.55 13.90 -7.77
N HIS A 184 -18.21 14.04 -6.59
CA HIS A 184 -17.79 13.42 -5.32
C HIS A 184 -18.90 12.51 -4.77
N THR A 185 -19.52 11.71 -5.66
CA THR A 185 -20.75 10.92 -5.48
C THR A 185 -22.01 11.76 -5.39
N TRP A 186 -23.19 11.11 -5.56
CA TRP A 186 -24.46 11.74 -5.21
C TRP A 186 -24.67 11.76 -3.70
N ALA A 187 -24.68 10.57 -3.07
CA ALA A 187 -25.01 10.40 -1.66
C ALA A 187 -24.17 9.32 -0.95
N SER A 188 -23.06 8.86 -1.57
CA SER A 188 -22.24 7.77 -1.02
C SER A 188 -21.04 8.28 -0.21
N HIS A 189 -21.09 9.53 0.25
CA HIS A 189 -20.07 10.11 1.14
C HIS A 189 -20.43 9.85 2.62
N TYR A 190 -20.39 8.56 3.02
CA TYR A 190 -20.61 8.14 4.41
C TYR A 190 -19.94 6.78 4.67
N GLY A 191 -19.76 6.43 5.95
CA GLY A 191 -19.32 5.10 6.36
C GLY A 191 -20.52 4.16 6.54
N LEU A 192 -20.55 3.05 5.80
CA LEU A 192 -21.52 1.97 6.01
C LEU A 192 -20.94 0.87 6.92
N PRO A 193 -21.77 0.07 7.63
CA PRO A 193 -21.31 -1.13 8.31
C PRO A 193 -20.77 -2.13 7.27
N ALA A 194 -19.48 -2.47 7.33
CA ALA A 194 -18.79 -3.28 6.31
C ALA A 194 -18.39 -4.68 6.79
N ASN A 195 -18.73 -5.05 8.03
CA ASN A 195 -18.48 -6.38 8.60
C ASN A 195 -19.39 -6.63 9.82
N PRO A 196 -19.46 -7.89 10.30
CA PRO A 196 -20.26 -8.24 11.47
C PRO A 196 -19.90 -7.48 12.75
N GLN A 197 -18.64 -7.04 12.88
CA GLN A 197 -18.13 -6.28 14.02
C GLN A 197 -18.52 -4.81 13.98
N GLY A 198 -19.07 -4.33 12.85
CA GLY A 198 -19.63 -2.99 12.71
C GLY A 198 -18.63 -1.91 12.33
N SER A 199 -17.50 -2.26 11.73
CA SER A 199 -16.58 -1.27 11.13
C SER A 199 -17.33 -0.40 10.13
N ARG A 200 -17.11 0.91 10.22
CA ARG A 200 -17.69 1.83 9.24
C ARG A 200 -16.65 2.17 8.19
N GLU A 201 -16.95 1.75 6.96
CA GLU A 201 -16.06 1.91 5.83
C GLU A 201 -16.72 2.72 4.70
N PRO A 202 -15.94 3.39 3.83
CA PRO A 202 -16.46 4.24 2.76
C PRO A 202 -17.47 3.53 1.86
N ALA A 203 -18.70 4.04 1.81
CA ALA A 203 -19.82 3.41 1.09
C ALA A 203 -19.58 3.31 -0.42
N ALA A 204 -18.86 4.27 -1.01
CA ALA A 204 -18.55 4.26 -2.44
C ALA A 204 -17.58 3.12 -2.84
N ALA A 205 -16.87 2.52 -1.89
CA ALA A 205 -15.82 1.51 -2.14
C ALA A 205 -16.11 0.13 -1.54
N ASN A 206 -17.05 0.02 -0.61
CA ASN A 206 -17.24 -1.20 0.17
C ASN A 206 -18.67 -1.70 0.12
N ARG A 207 -18.83 -3.02 0.31
CA ARG A 207 -20.14 -3.69 0.46
C ARG A 207 -20.64 -3.56 1.88
N GLY A 208 -21.94 -3.31 2.02
CA GLY A 208 -22.59 -3.24 3.31
C GLY A 208 -22.79 -4.61 3.96
N TRP A 209 -22.71 -4.65 5.29
CA TRP A 209 -23.19 -5.75 6.12
C TRP A 209 -24.55 -5.42 6.70
N ASP A 210 -25.55 -6.24 6.41
CA ASP A 210 -26.89 -6.12 7.01
C ASP A 210 -26.98 -6.98 8.27
N LYS A 211 -26.99 -6.32 9.42
CA LYS A 211 -27.10 -6.98 10.73
C LYS A 211 -28.43 -7.75 10.90
N THR A 212 -29.49 -7.33 10.21
CA THR A 212 -30.83 -7.95 10.33
C THR A 212 -30.87 -9.30 9.63
N THR A 213 -30.26 -9.37 8.44
CA THR A 213 -30.22 -10.61 7.65
C THR A 213 -28.97 -11.43 7.88
N GLY A 214 -27.94 -10.87 8.53
CA GLY A 214 -26.64 -11.50 8.70
C GLY A 214 -25.93 -11.75 7.37
N ARG A 215 -26.08 -10.85 6.39
CA ARG A 215 -25.51 -11.01 5.03
C ARG A 215 -24.84 -9.75 4.54
N TYR A 216 -23.82 -9.96 3.73
CA TYR A 216 -23.22 -8.90 2.94
C TYR A 216 -24.09 -8.49 1.75
N GLU A 217 -23.97 -7.23 1.34
CA GLU A 217 -24.50 -6.72 0.09
C GLU A 217 -23.93 -7.56 -1.07
N SER A 218 -24.81 -8.12 -1.91
CA SER A 218 -24.41 -8.89 -3.09
C SER A 218 -23.80 -7.99 -4.17
N ASP A 219 -23.09 -8.58 -5.13
CA ASP A 219 -22.54 -7.85 -6.29
C ASP A 219 -23.63 -7.08 -7.06
N ALA A 220 -24.79 -7.71 -7.24
CA ALA A 220 -25.91 -7.07 -7.92
C ALA A 220 -26.49 -5.86 -7.14
N GLN A 221 -26.56 -5.95 -5.80
CA GLN A 221 -27.02 -4.86 -4.95
C GLN A 221 -26.01 -3.71 -4.94
N PHE A 222 -24.73 -4.02 -4.76
CA PHE A 222 -23.65 -3.04 -4.81
C PHE A 222 -23.61 -2.31 -6.16
N THR A 223 -23.63 -3.06 -7.26
CA THR A 223 -23.62 -2.49 -8.61
C THR A 223 -24.80 -1.58 -8.83
N ARG A 224 -26.01 -1.98 -8.44
CA ARG A 224 -27.22 -1.15 -8.56
C ARG A 224 -27.06 0.15 -7.76
N ARG A 225 -26.69 0.05 -6.48
CA ARG A 225 -26.52 1.21 -5.59
C ARG A 225 -25.53 2.21 -6.16
N MET A 226 -24.37 1.73 -6.64
CA MET A 226 -23.35 2.61 -7.20
C MET A 226 -23.71 3.13 -8.59
N THR A 227 -24.41 2.35 -9.42
CA THR A 227 -24.90 2.83 -10.71
C THR A 227 -25.91 3.96 -10.53
N ASP A 228 -26.88 3.80 -9.63
CA ASP A 228 -27.88 4.83 -9.32
C ASP A 228 -27.21 6.11 -8.79
N ASP A 229 -26.23 5.98 -7.91
CA ASP A 229 -25.49 7.12 -7.33
C ASP A 229 -24.70 7.88 -8.41
N VAL A 230 -23.89 7.17 -9.19
CA VAL A 230 -23.05 7.77 -10.24
C VAL A 230 -23.90 8.40 -11.34
N GLN A 231 -24.94 7.72 -11.81
CA GLN A 231 -25.84 8.27 -12.83
C GLN A 231 -26.55 9.54 -12.36
N LYS A 232 -27.00 9.55 -11.11
CA LYS A 232 -27.72 10.69 -10.54
C LYS A 232 -26.84 11.93 -10.42
N VAL A 233 -25.60 11.80 -9.90
CA VAL A 233 -24.68 12.94 -9.81
C VAL A 233 -24.25 13.42 -11.19
N THR A 234 -24.00 12.51 -12.14
CA THR A 234 -23.62 12.85 -13.52
C THR A 234 -24.70 13.62 -14.22
N ALA A 235 -25.94 13.12 -14.19
CA ALA A 235 -27.10 13.78 -14.81
C ALA A 235 -27.33 15.18 -14.21
N LYS A 236 -27.31 15.30 -12.89
CA LYS A 236 -27.54 16.59 -12.23
C LYS A 236 -26.46 17.63 -12.56
N ILE A 237 -25.19 17.24 -12.55
CA ILE A 237 -24.11 18.17 -12.96
C ILE A 237 -24.26 18.54 -14.43
N HIS A 238 -24.56 17.58 -15.30
CA HIS A 238 -24.80 17.87 -16.71
C HIS A 238 -25.95 18.90 -16.91
N ASP A 239 -27.07 18.71 -16.24
CA ASP A 239 -28.22 19.62 -16.34
C ASP A 239 -27.92 21.05 -15.88
N VAL A 240 -27.05 21.17 -14.86
CA VAL A 240 -26.70 22.46 -14.26
C VAL A 240 -25.57 23.14 -15.02
N ALA A 241 -24.51 22.39 -15.36
CA ALA A 241 -23.28 22.92 -15.96
C ALA A 241 -23.27 22.88 -17.49
N GLY A 242 -24.24 22.21 -18.13
CA GLY A 242 -24.34 22.06 -19.60
C GLY A 242 -23.31 21.06 -20.18
N LYS A 243 -22.51 20.40 -19.33
CA LYS A 243 -21.56 19.37 -19.72
C LYS A 243 -21.46 18.31 -18.63
N ALA A 244 -21.22 17.05 -19.02
CA ALA A 244 -20.98 15.96 -18.07
C ALA A 244 -19.63 16.14 -17.36
N PRO A 245 -19.53 15.77 -16.08
CA PRO A 245 -18.25 15.78 -15.36
C PRO A 245 -17.30 14.71 -15.92
N ARG A 246 -15.99 15.03 -15.97
CA ARG A 246 -14.93 14.14 -16.45
C ARG A 246 -14.05 13.61 -15.34
N ALA A 247 -14.09 14.25 -14.18
CA ALA A 247 -13.28 13.95 -13.02
C ALA A 247 -14.12 13.31 -11.91
N TRP A 248 -13.73 12.11 -11.48
CA TRP A 248 -14.29 11.39 -10.35
C TRP A 248 -13.37 11.54 -9.14
N VAL A 249 -13.88 12.02 -8.04
CA VAL A 249 -13.14 12.22 -6.81
C VAL A 249 -13.69 11.27 -5.74
N TRP A 250 -12.81 10.44 -5.18
CA TRP A 250 -13.21 9.41 -4.24
C TRP A 250 -13.49 9.97 -2.85
N PRO A 251 -14.69 9.75 -2.25
CA PRO A 251 -14.91 10.02 -0.84
C PRO A 251 -13.86 9.33 0.04
N TYR A 252 -13.26 10.09 0.97
CA TYR A 252 -12.18 9.61 1.84
C TYR A 252 -10.94 9.11 1.08
N GLY A 253 -10.82 9.38 -0.21
CA GLY A 253 -9.77 8.82 -1.07
C GLY A 253 -9.89 7.33 -1.34
N ALA A 254 -10.95 6.67 -0.88
CA ALA A 254 -11.13 5.22 -0.94
C ALA A 254 -11.66 4.78 -2.31
N ALA A 255 -10.77 4.25 -3.13
CA ALA A 255 -11.11 3.78 -4.47
C ALA A 255 -11.70 2.37 -4.50
N SER A 256 -12.48 2.09 -5.55
CA SER A 256 -13.04 0.79 -5.89
C SER A 256 -12.99 0.57 -7.40
N GLY A 257 -12.43 -0.56 -7.84
CA GLY A 257 -12.42 -0.92 -9.26
C GLY A 257 -13.82 -1.13 -9.84
N SER A 258 -14.71 -1.74 -9.05
CA SER A 258 -16.10 -1.93 -9.46
C SER A 258 -16.84 -0.61 -9.68
N THR A 259 -16.70 0.36 -8.77
CA THR A 259 -17.31 1.70 -8.94
C THR A 259 -16.60 2.51 -10.02
N LEU A 260 -15.26 2.37 -10.16
CA LEU A 260 -14.52 3.03 -11.24
C LEU A 260 -15.03 2.59 -12.63
N ALA A 261 -15.27 1.28 -12.81
CA ALA A 261 -15.83 0.77 -14.05
C ALA A 261 -17.20 1.39 -14.37
N ILE A 262 -18.07 1.58 -13.37
CA ILE A 262 -19.35 2.27 -13.52
C ILE A 262 -19.13 3.75 -13.88
N ALA A 263 -18.24 4.44 -13.20
CA ALA A 263 -17.92 5.84 -13.49
C ALA A 263 -17.38 6.00 -14.93
N LYS A 264 -16.47 5.14 -15.37
CA LYS A 264 -15.96 5.17 -16.76
C LYS A 264 -17.06 4.98 -17.80
N GLN A 265 -18.05 4.12 -17.55
CA GLN A 265 -19.23 3.97 -18.42
C GLN A 265 -20.08 5.24 -18.51
N GLN A 266 -20.02 6.12 -17.50
CA GLN A 266 -20.70 7.43 -17.50
C GLN A 266 -19.81 8.56 -18.06
N GLY A 267 -18.62 8.27 -18.59
CA GLY A 267 -17.74 9.23 -19.26
C GLY A 267 -16.65 9.87 -18.38
N TYR A 268 -16.47 9.41 -17.15
CA TYR A 268 -15.35 9.87 -16.32
C TYR A 268 -14.01 9.38 -16.89
N GLN A 269 -13.05 10.28 -16.96
CA GLN A 269 -11.73 10.06 -17.57
C GLN A 269 -10.59 10.08 -16.55
N LEU A 270 -10.81 10.75 -15.42
CA LEU A 270 -9.83 10.89 -14.33
C LEU A 270 -10.46 10.45 -13.02
N ALA A 271 -9.69 9.74 -12.19
CA ALA A 271 -10.10 9.36 -10.84
C ALA A 271 -9.04 9.75 -9.81
N PHE A 272 -9.44 10.54 -8.80
CA PHE A 272 -8.57 11.15 -7.81
C PHE A 272 -8.72 10.48 -6.44
N THR A 273 -7.60 9.98 -5.89
CA THR A 273 -7.51 9.36 -4.56
C THR A 273 -6.86 10.32 -3.55
N LEU A 274 -6.60 9.84 -2.33
CA LEU A 274 -5.75 10.52 -1.34
C LEU A 274 -4.48 9.70 -1.06
N ASN A 275 -4.01 8.92 -2.04
CA ASN A 275 -2.72 8.29 -1.97
C ASN A 275 -1.61 9.34 -2.08
N ASP A 276 -0.46 9.07 -1.46
CA ASP A 276 0.70 9.94 -1.55
C ASP A 276 1.39 9.85 -2.92
N GLY A 277 2.01 10.93 -3.36
CA GLY A 277 2.86 10.97 -4.54
C GLY A 277 2.40 11.93 -5.63
N LEU A 278 3.03 11.81 -6.78
CA LEU A 278 2.72 12.62 -7.97
C LEU A 278 1.82 11.86 -8.94
N GLY A 279 0.83 12.56 -9.49
CA GLY A 279 0.04 12.06 -10.62
C GLY A 279 0.92 11.73 -11.82
N ASN A 280 0.45 10.82 -12.66
CA ASN A 280 1.11 10.41 -13.89
C ASN A 280 0.11 10.53 -15.04
N VAL A 281 0.46 11.28 -16.08
CA VAL A 281 -0.41 11.43 -17.25
C VAL A 281 -0.72 10.09 -17.95
N LYS A 282 0.08 9.05 -17.70
CA LYS A 282 -0.15 7.69 -18.25
C LYS A 282 -1.10 6.84 -17.43
N ASP A 283 -1.45 7.29 -16.21
CA ASP A 283 -2.35 6.57 -15.29
C ASP A 283 -3.33 7.57 -14.67
N LEU A 284 -4.45 7.77 -15.32
CA LEU A 284 -5.51 8.68 -14.87
C LEU A 284 -6.58 8.00 -14.00
N ASP A 285 -6.51 6.70 -13.81
CA ASP A 285 -7.45 5.92 -12.99
C ASP A 285 -7.09 5.94 -11.50
N ASN A 286 -5.89 6.40 -11.16
CA ASN A 286 -5.38 6.42 -9.79
C ASN A 286 -4.48 7.65 -9.57
N ILE A 287 -5.06 8.85 -9.64
CA ILE A 287 -4.31 10.10 -9.44
C ILE A 287 -4.18 10.36 -7.94
N PRO A 288 -2.96 10.35 -7.38
CA PRO A 288 -2.72 10.67 -5.98
C PRO A 288 -2.90 12.16 -5.72
N ARG A 289 -3.30 12.51 -4.49
CA ARG A 289 -3.44 13.91 -4.05
C ARG A 289 -2.85 14.11 -2.66
N MET A 290 -2.09 15.15 -2.48
CA MET A 290 -1.65 15.60 -1.16
C MET A 290 -2.80 16.30 -0.43
N LEU A 291 -3.27 15.69 0.65
CA LEU A 291 -4.30 16.29 1.51
C LEU A 291 -3.72 17.46 2.31
N ILE A 292 -4.31 18.62 2.18
CA ILE A 292 -3.98 19.80 2.97
C ILE A 292 -4.95 19.90 4.15
N ALA A 293 -4.51 19.46 5.31
CA ALA A 293 -5.26 19.46 6.57
C ALA A 293 -4.46 20.13 7.68
N GLY A 294 -5.11 20.47 8.80
CA GLY A 294 -4.46 21.09 9.96
C GLY A 294 -4.03 22.53 9.76
N ASN A 295 -4.47 23.19 8.68
CA ASN A 295 -4.08 24.57 8.33
C ASN A 295 -2.56 24.78 8.44
N PRO A 296 -1.73 24.08 7.64
CA PRO A 296 -0.29 24.05 7.80
C PRO A 296 0.33 25.45 7.60
N SER A 297 1.37 25.74 8.38
CA SER A 297 2.19 26.93 8.12
C SER A 297 2.83 26.83 6.73
N ILE A 298 3.19 27.97 6.15
CA ILE A 298 3.85 27.98 4.83
C ILE A 298 5.16 27.16 4.83
N LYS A 299 5.89 27.13 5.94
CA LYS A 299 7.10 26.30 6.07
C LYS A 299 6.76 24.79 6.02
N ALA A 300 5.73 24.36 6.76
CA ALA A 300 5.30 22.96 6.75
C ALA A 300 4.77 22.55 5.37
N PHE A 301 3.98 23.40 4.72
CA PHE A 301 3.51 23.21 3.35
C PHE A 301 4.66 23.09 2.36
N ALA A 302 5.61 24.03 2.39
CA ALA A 302 6.77 24.03 1.52
C ALA A 302 7.61 22.76 1.67
N ASN A 303 7.86 22.32 2.89
CA ASN A 303 8.56 21.06 3.16
C ASN A 303 7.81 19.86 2.57
N ALA A 304 6.51 19.73 2.82
CA ALA A 304 5.72 18.64 2.29
C ALA A 304 5.73 18.58 0.75
N VAL A 305 5.58 19.75 0.09
CA VAL A 305 5.61 19.83 -1.37
C VAL A 305 6.99 19.52 -1.95
N THR A 306 8.07 19.98 -1.34
CA THR A 306 9.44 19.70 -1.83
C THR A 306 9.84 18.24 -1.63
N GLN A 307 9.35 17.59 -0.57
CA GLN A 307 9.63 16.19 -0.24
C GLN A 307 8.68 15.19 -0.93
N ILE A 308 7.71 15.66 -1.72
CA ILE A 308 6.68 14.80 -2.33
C ILE A 308 7.25 13.68 -3.21
N GLN A 309 8.46 13.84 -3.72
CA GLN A 309 9.15 12.85 -4.52
C GLN A 309 9.95 11.83 -3.69
N GLU A 310 10.16 12.12 -2.42
CA GLU A 310 10.88 11.24 -1.51
C GLU A 310 9.91 10.20 -0.97
N ALA A 311 10.21 8.93 -1.22
CA ALA A 311 9.42 7.87 -0.64
C ALA A 311 9.84 7.67 0.83
N ASP A 312 8.85 7.67 1.71
CA ASP A 312 9.07 7.31 3.12
C ASP A 312 9.64 5.89 3.24
N PRO A 313 10.51 5.65 4.24
CA PRO A 313 11.02 4.32 4.51
C PRO A 313 9.89 3.33 4.83
N VAL A 314 9.90 2.19 4.16
CA VAL A 314 8.94 1.11 4.44
C VAL A 314 9.44 0.25 5.59
N ARG A 315 8.64 0.15 6.64
CA ARG A 315 8.87 -0.71 7.80
C ARG A 315 7.70 -1.65 7.95
N VAL A 316 7.96 -2.94 7.87
CA VAL A 316 6.93 -3.97 7.83
C VAL A 316 6.99 -4.88 9.04
N MET A 317 5.88 -4.96 9.76
CA MET A 317 5.64 -5.98 10.77
C MET A 317 4.76 -7.07 10.14
N HIS A 318 5.24 -8.30 10.12
CA HIS A 318 4.50 -9.43 9.54
C HIS A 318 3.82 -10.22 10.65
N VAL A 319 2.49 -10.34 10.57
CA VAL A 319 1.61 -10.78 11.66
C VAL A 319 0.74 -11.95 11.22
N ASP A 320 0.80 -13.02 12.02
CA ASP A 320 -0.12 -14.14 11.92
C ASP A 320 -1.47 -13.79 12.57
N LEU A 321 -2.55 -13.82 11.80
CA LEU A 321 -3.90 -13.61 12.33
C LEU A 321 -4.36 -14.78 13.23
N ASP A 322 -3.70 -15.92 13.12
CA ASP A 322 -3.86 -17.06 14.04
C ASP A 322 -3.52 -16.70 15.50
N TYR A 323 -2.61 -15.74 15.74
CA TYR A 323 -2.31 -15.23 17.09
C TYR A 323 -3.35 -14.23 17.60
N VAL A 324 -4.07 -13.59 16.70
CA VAL A 324 -5.15 -12.65 17.05
C VAL A 324 -6.43 -13.40 17.39
N TYR A 325 -6.74 -14.44 16.60
CA TYR A 325 -7.96 -15.22 16.75
C TYR A 325 -8.02 -15.91 18.11
N ASP A 326 -9.16 -15.80 18.77
CA ASP A 326 -9.49 -16.57 19.97
C ASP A 326 -10.99 -16.92 19.91
N PRO A 327 -11.39 -18.16 20.24
CA PRO A 327 -12.79 -18.53 20.29
C PRO A 327 -13.58 -17.76 21.35
N ASN A 328 -12.90 -17.21 22.38
CA ASN A 328 -13.48 -16.28 23.32
C ASN A 328 -13.40 -14.84 22.76
N PRO A 329 -14.54 -14.21 22.44
CA PRO A 329 -14.56 -12.89 21.82
C PRO A 329 -13.95 -11.79 22.69
N VAL A 330 -13.97 -11.94 24.01
CA VAL A 330 -13.34 -10.96 24.94
C VAL A 330 -11.81 -11.06 24.84
N GLN A 331 -11.28 -12.29 24.78
CA GLN A 331 -9.84 -12.48 24.61
C GLN A 331 -9.39 -12.02 23.22
N GLN A 332 -10.14 -12.37 22.17
CA GLN A 332 -9.86 -11.88 20.81
C GLN A 332 -9.81 -10.35 20.74
N ALA A 333 -10.74 -9.65 21.38
CA ALA A 333 -10.74 -8.19 21.46
C ALA A 333 -9.48 -7.65 22.15
N LYS A 334 -9.03 -8.27 23.24
CA LYS A 334 -7.77 -7.92 23.91
C LYS A 334 -6.54 -8.15 23.02
N ASN A 335 -6.54 -9.24 22.25
CA ASN A 335 -5.45 -9.52 21.31
C ASN A 335 -5.37 -8.46 20.21
N ILE A 336 -6.52 -8.05 19.68
CA ILE A 336 -6.61 -6.95 18.69
C ILE A 336 -6.08 -5.65 19.25
N ASP A 337 -6.51 -5.27 20.45
CA ASP A 337 -6.05 -4.03 21.09
C ASP A 337 -4.53 -4.06 21.36
N LYS A 338 -3.98 -5.19 21.80
CA LYS A 338 -2.52 -5.37 21.96
C LYS A 338 -1.78 -5.19 20.64
N LEU A 339 -2.27 -5.81 19.55
CA LEU A 339 -1.67 -5.68 18.23
C LEU A 339 -1.67 -4.22 17.76
N ILE A 340 -2.82 -3.55 17.86
CA ILE A 340 -2.96 -2.14 17.44
C ILE A 340 -2.05 -1.23 18.27
N GLN A 341 -2.01 -1.42 19.61
CA GLN A 341 -1.14 -0.65 20.48
C GLN A 341 0.33 -0.84 20.11
N ARG A 342 0.74 -2.08 19.85
CA ARG A 342 2.12 -2.39 19.42
C ARG A 342 2.48 -1.70 18.11
N VAL A 343 1.62 -1.79 17.09
CA VAL A 343 1.82 -1.10 15.81
C VAL A 343 1.92 0.41 16.00
N TYR A 344 1.02 0.99 16.81
CA TYR A 344 1.04 2.41 17.12
C TYR A 344 2.32 2.84 17.83
N ASP A 345 2.79 2.07 18.82
CA ASP A 345 4.01 2.37 19.57
C ASP A 345 5.28 2.19 18.74
N MET A 346 5.29 1.23 17.82
CA MET A 346 6.41 0.97 16.90
C MET A 346 6.59 2.07 15.85
N LYS A 347 5.53 2.82 15.52
CA LYS A 347 5.54 3.84 14.45
C LYS A 347 6.12 3.29 13.14
N ILE A 348 5.53 2.22 12.68
CA ILE A 348 5.84 1.57 11.40
C ILE A 348 4.89 2.04 10.29
N SER A 349 5.16 1.66 9.07
CA SER A 349 4.37 2.09 7.90
C SER A 349 3.45 1.01 7.34
N HIS A 350 3.80 -0.28 7.50
CA HIS A 350 3.08 -1.39 6.89
C HIS A 350 2.94 -2.58 7.83
N VAL A 351 1.86 -3.32 7.64
CA VAL A 351 1.66 -4.66 8.22
C VAL A 351 1.37 -5.64 7.08
N PHE A 352 2.11 -6.74 7.03
CA PHE A 352 1.71 -7.93 6.29
C PHE A 352 0.84 -8.77 7.22
N LEU A 353 -0.43 -8.93 6.89
CA LEU A 353 -1.43 -9.59 7.74
C LEU A 353 -1.92 -10.87 7.09
N GLN A 354 -1.77 -12.00 7.79
CA GLN A 354 -2.28 -13.29 7.36
C GLN A 354 -3.80 -13.23 7.12
N ALA A 355 -4.25 -13.62 5.93
CA ALA A 355 -5.67 -13.68 5.60
C ALA A 355 -6.23 -15.11 5.58
N PHE A 356 -5.37 -16.11 5.72
CA PHE A 356 -5.68 -17.53 5.82
C PHE A 356 -5.44 -18.05 7.24
N SER A 357 -5.80 -19.31 7.51
CA SER A 357 -5.55 -19.95 8.80
C SER A 357 -4.67 -21.16 8.62
N ASP A 358 -3.58 -21.22 9.39
CA ASP A 358 -2.66 -22.35 9.47
C ASP A 358 -2.14 -22.55 10.91
N PRO A 359 -3.01 -22.92 11.85
CA PRO A 359 -2.64 -23.04 13.26
C PRO A 359 -1.68 -24.20 13.56
N GLN A 360 -1.49 -25.14 12.63
CA GLN A 360 -0.53 -26.22 12.72
C GLN A 360 0.84 -25.84 12.16
N GLY A 361 0.91 -24.81 11.32
CA GLY A 361 2.14 -24.41 10.63
C GLY A 361 2.61 -25.46 9.61
N ASP A 362 1.66 -26.20 8.99
CA ASP A 362 1.98 -27.22 7.96
C ASP A 362 1.98 -26.62 6.54
N GLY A 363 1.66 -25.33 6.42
CA GLY A 363 1.63 -24.59 5.16
C GLY A 363 0.49 -24.97 4.23
N THR A 364 -0.44 -25.83 4.64
CA THR A 364 -1.61 -26.24 3.84
C THR A 364 -2.85 -25.52 4.32
N VAL A 365 -3.40 -24.62 3.51
CA VAL A 365 -4.53 -23.78 3.89
C VAL A 365 -5.85 -24.50 3.76
N LYS A 366 -6.50 -24.73 4.90
CA LYS A 366 -7.77 -25.46 5.05
C LYS A 366 -8.95 -24.53 5.38
N SER A 367 -8.69 -23.32 5.82
CA SER A 367 -9.72 -22.33 6.14
C SER A 367 -9.18 -20.90 6.01
N LEU A 368 -10.10 -19.91 5.90
CA LEU A 368 -9.77 -18.51 5.67
C LEU A 368 -10.39 -17.61 6.76
N TYR A 369 -9.90 -16.39 6.88
CA TYR A 369 -10.42 -15.37 7.80
C TYR A 369 -11.35 -14.35 7.13
N PHE A 370 -11.97 -14.75 6.02
CA PHE A 370 -12.94 -13.92 5.30
C PHE A 370 -13.98 -14.83 4.59
N PRO A 371 -15.17 -14.31 4.29
CA PRO A 371 -16.18 -15.04 3.52
C PRO A 371 -15.67 -15.41 2.14
N ASN A 372 -15.83 -16.67 1.75
CA ASN A 372 -15.39 -17.18 0.46
C ASN A 372 -16.24 -18.36 -0.01
N ARG A 373 -16.13 -18.71 -1.30
CA ARG A 373 -16.94 -19.76 -1.96
C ARG A 373 -16.41 -21.18 -1.78
N TRP A 374 -15.12 -21.36 -1.44
CA TRP A 374 -14.45 -22.65 -1.64
C TRP A 374 -13.97 -23.33 -0.37
N LEU A 375 -13.55 -22.59 0.63
CA LEU A 375 -13.00 -23.10 1.87
C LEU A 375 -13.86 -22.74 3.07
N PRO A 376 -13.80 -23.51 4.16
CA PRO A 376 -14.37 -23.10 5.43
C PRO A 376 -13.85 -21.72 5.87
N MET A 377 -14.72 -20.90 6.42
CA MET A 377 -14.32 -19.67 7.09
C MET A 377 -14.08 -19.96 8.57
N ARG A 378 -12.86 -19.76 9.07
CA ARG A 378 -12.56 -19.92 10.50
C ARG A 378 -13.24 -18.84 11.33
N ALA A 379 -13.14 -17.62 10.87
CA ALA A 379 -13.84 -16.45 11.41
C ALA A 379 -13.87 -15.36 10.34
N ASP A 380 -14.89 -14.49 10.37
CA ASP A 380 -14.92 -13.26 9.57
C ASP A 380 -14.16 -12.16 10.32
N LEU A 381 -12.84 -12.21 10.24
CA LEU A 381 -11.94 -11.43 11.09
C LEU A 381 -10.95 -10.54 10.32
N PHE A 382 -10.51 -10.96 9.13
CA PHE A 382 -9.45 -10.25 8.40
C PHE A 382 -9.81 -8.80 8.12
N ASN A 383 -11.03 -8.54 7.59
CA ASN A 383 -11.45 -7.17 7.29
C ASN A 383 -11.48 -6.30 8.53
N PHE A 384 -11.99 -6.81 9.64
CA PHE A 384 -12.07 -6.05 10.88
C PHE A 384 -10.67 -5.64 11.38
N VAL A 385 -9.75 -6.59 11.47
CA VAL A 385 -8.38 -6.31 11.94
C VAL A 385 -7.63 -5.39 10.98
N SER A 386 -7.74 -5.64 9.67
CA SER A 386 -7.15 -4.77 8.65
C SER A 386 -7.63 -3.33 8.76
N TRP A 387 -8.95 -3.12 8.91
CA TRP A 387 -9.51 -1.78 9.07
C TRP A 387 -9.07 -1.09 10.37
N GLN A 388 -9.03 -1.83 11.49
CA GLN A 388 -8.52 -1.29 12.75
C GLN A 388 -7.04 -0.89 12.66
N LEU A 389 -6.21 -1.69 12.00
CA LEU A 389 -4.80 -1.37 11.77
C LEU A 389 -4.63 -0.12 10.91
N GLN A 390 -5.43 0.03 9.85
CA GLN A 390 -5.39 1.20 8.98
C GLN A 390 -5.84 2.48 9.70
N THR A 391 -6.94 2.42 10.45
CA THR A 391 -7.58 3.61 11.04
C THR A 391 -7.02 3.99 12.40
N ARG A 392 -6.63 3.03 13.23
CA ARG A 392 -6.09 3.25 14.59
C ARG A 392 -4.57 3.10 14.63
N GLY A 393 -4.02 2.16 13.87
CA GLY A 393 -2.57 1.96 13.75
C GLY A 393 -1.89 2.94 12.79
N GLY A 394 -2.63 3.50 11.84
CA GLY A 394 -2.11 4.43 10.84
C GLY A 394 -1.19 3.76 9.81
N VAL A 395 -1.38 2.46 9.53
CA VAL A 395 -0.51 1.68 8.66
C VAL A 395 -1.23 1.20 7.40
N LYS A 396 -0.47 0.93 6.35
CA LYS A 396 -0.94 0.21 5.16
C LYS A 396 -0.93 -1.29 5.45
N VAL A 397 -2.04 -1.97 5.15
CA VAL A 397 -2.16 -3.42 5.36
C VAL A 397 -2.08 -4.14 4.03
N TYR A 398 -1.21 -5.14 3.93
CA TYR A 398 -1.16 -6.06 2.81
C TYR A 398 -1.70 -7.42 3.25
N ALA A 399 -2.65 -7.94 2.50
CA ALA A 399 -3.18 -9.28 2.71
C ALA A 399 -2.12 -10.31 2.32
N TRP A 400 -1.61 -11.05 3.30
CA TRP A 400 -0.72 -12.17 3.04
C TRP A 400 -1.55 -13.39 2.65
N MET A 401 -1.34 -13.89 1.43
CA MET A 401 -2.15 -14.92 0.80
C MET A 401 -1.29 -15.98 0.13
N PRO A 402 -1.65 -17.28 0.27
CA PRO A 402 -1.05 -18.37 -0.50
C PRO A 402 -1.40 -18.25 -1.99
N VAL A 403 -0.59 -18.87 -2.83
CA VAL A 403 -0.81 -18.92 -4.29
C VAL A 403 -1.28 -20.31 -4.73
N LEU A 404 -0.65 -21.40 -4.24
CA LEU A 404 -0.92 -22.77 -4.66
C LEU A 404 -1.29 -23.72 -3.52
N ALA A 405 -0.92 -23.40 -2.27
CA ALA A 405 -1.00 -24.31 -1.13
C ALA A 405 -2.38 -24.31 -0.45
N PHE A 406 -3.44 -24.46 -1.22
CA PHE A 406 -4.82 -24.57 -0.72
C PHE A 406 -5.29 -26.03 -0.70
N ASP A 407 -5.98 -26.44 0.36
CA ASP A 407 -6.64 -27.76 0.46
C ASP A 407 -8.06 -27.72 -0.15
N LEU A 408 -8.09 -27.49 -1.45
CA LEU A 408 -9.32 -27.55 -2.24
C LEU A 408 -9.69 -28.99 -2.58
N SER A 409 -10.72 -29.19 -3.42
CA SER A 409 -11.24 -30.50 -3.78
C SER A 409 -10.15 -31.49 -4.22
N SER A 410 -10.31 -32.75 -3.82
CA SER A 410 -9.36 -33.83 -4.13
C SER A 410 -9.29 -34.23 -5.61
N ASP A 411 -10.27 -33.83 -6.42
CA ASP A 411 -10.27 -34.05 -7.87
C ASP A 411 -9.42 -33.00 -8.65
N LEU A 412 -8.93 -31.98 -7.96
CA LEU A 412 -8.00 -31.01 -8.56
C LEU A 412 -6.58 -31.55 -8.58
N PRO A 413 -5.86 -31.40 -9.70
CA PRO A 413 -4.50 -31.90 -9.81
C PRO A 413 -3.56 -31.14 -8.88
N ARG A 414 -2.71 -31.90 -8.20
CA ARG A 414 -1.64 -31.36 -7.35
C ARG A 414 -0.31 -31.47 -8.07
N VAL A 415 0.63 -30.62 -7.69
CA VAL A 415 2.01 -30.67 -8.18
C VAL A 415 2.60 -32.06 -7.97
N GLN A 416 3.16 -32.62 -9.03
CA GLN A 416 3.85 -33.92 -9.01
C GLN A 416 5.35 -33.73 -9.27
N ARG A 417 6.14 -34.50 -8.54
CA ARG A 417 7.59 -34.56 -8.67
C ARG A 417 7.99 -35.84 -9.41
N TRP A 418 8.89 -35.69 -10.37
CA TRP A 418 9.53 -36.84 -10.99
C TRP A 418 10.56 -37.47 -10.08
N ASP A 419 10.45 -38.78 -9.87
CA ASP A 419 11.46 -39.56 -9.14
C ASP A 419 12.36 -40.28 -10.17
N PRO A 420 13.63 -39.86 -10.32
CA PRO A 420 14.56 -40.49 -11.27
C PRO A 420 14.90 -41.93 -10.93
N GLN A 421 14.80 -42.33 -9.64
CA GLN A 421 15.15 -43.69 -9.20
C GLN A 421 14.08 -44.70 -9.59
N THR A 422 12.81 -44.34 -9.44
CA THR A 422 11.69 -45.21 -9.73
C THR A 422 11.11 -45.01 -11.13
N GLY A 423 11.46 -43.89 -11.79
CA GLY A 423 10.88 -43.50 -13.09
C GLY A 423 9.37 -43.18 -13.00
N LYS A 424 8.91 -42.68 -11.85
CA LYS A 424 7.49 -42.40 -11.59
C LYS A 424 7.27 -40.95 -11.17
N ALA A 425 6.10 -40.42 -11.48
CA ALA A 425 5.59 -39.19 -10.92
C ALA A 425 4.97 -39.46 -9.55
N LEU A 426 5.39 -38.73 -8.53
CA LEU A 426 4.92 -38.83 -7.15
C LEU A 426 4.34 -37.50 -6.69
N LEU A 427 3.39 -37.51 -5.75
CA LEU A 427 2.89 -36.28 -5.15
C LEU A 427 4.03 -35.52 -4.48
N ALA A 428 4.15 -34.23 -4.80
CA ALA A 428 5.12 -33.35 -4.16
C ALA A 428 4.60 -32.88 -2.79
N HIS A 429 5.36 -33.15 -1.73
CA HIS A 429 5.01 -32.76 -0.36
C HIS A 429 5.86 -31.61 0.19
N GLN A 430 7.01 -31.36 -0.41
CA GLN A 430 7.95 -30.37 0.07
C GLN A 430 8.16 -29.28 -1.00
N PRO A 431 8.32 -27.99 -0.61
CA PRO A 431 8.12 -27.48 0.76
C PRO A 431 6.64 -27.49 1.19
N TYR A 432 5.68 -27.53 0.26
CA TYR A 432 4.23 -27.49 0.48
C TYR A 432 3.52 -28.51 -0.39
N VAL A 433 2.32 -28.95 0.01
CA VAL A 433 1.37 -29.62 -0.90
C VAL A 433 0.70 -28.52 -1.74
N ARG A 434 0.98 -28.50 -3.03
CA ARG A 434 0.56 -27.43 -3.93
C ARG A 434 -0.37 -27.94 -5.02
N LEU A 435 -1.35 -27.12 -5.40
CA LEU A 435 -2.18 -27.35 -6.58
C LEU A 435 -1.39 -27.04 -7.85
N SER A 436 -1.64 -27.81 -8.91
CA SER A 436 -0.96 -27.59 -10.21
C SER A 436 -1.50 -26.31 -10.89
N PRO A 437 -0.67 -25.30 -11.14
CA PRO A 437 -1.12 -24.03 -11.76
C PRO A 437 -1.47 -24.14 -13.24
N TRP A 438 -1.33 -25.32 -13.85
CA TRP A 438 -1.65 -25.54 -15.26
C TRP A 438 -3.08 -26.01 -15.50
N ASP A 439 -3.81 -26.50 -14.46
CA ASP A 439 -5.23 -26.81 -14.58
C ASP A 439 -6.07 -25.54 -14.50
N PRO A 440 -6.94 -25.26 -15.50
CA PRO A 440 -7.80 -24.07 -15.49
C PRO A 440 -8.76 -24.00 -14.32
N ARG A 441 -9.22 -25.15 -13.78
CA ARG A 441 -10.13 -25.20 -12.62
C ARG A 441 -9.41 -24.74 -11.35
N VAL A 442 -8.15 -25.16 -11.16
CA VAL A 442 -7.28 -24.69 -10.08
C VAL A 442 -7.13 -23.19 -10.13
N ARG A 443 -6.76 -22.65 -11.30
CA ARG A 443 -6.59 -21.20 -11.48
C ARG A 443 -7.89 -20.45 -11.20
N GLN A 444 -9.03 -20.97 -11.64
CA GLN A 444 -10.32 -20.32 -11.43
C GLN A 444 -10.70 -20.30 -9.95
N GLN A 445 -10.58 -21.41 -9.24
CA GLN A 445 -10.97 -21.49 -7.82
C GLN A 445 -10.05 -20.61 -6.95
N ILE A 446 -8.76 -20.57 -7.23
CA ILE A 446 -7.84 -19.66 -6.53
C ILE A 446 -8.18 -18.20 -6.86
N THR A 447 -8.47 -17.88 -8.12
CA THR A 447 -8.89 -16.52 -8.51
C THR A 447 -10.17 -16.12 -7.77
N ASP A 448 -11.15 -17.03 -7.67
CA ASP A 448 -12.39 -16.81 -6.93
C ASP A 448 -12.14 -16.49 -5.45
N ILE A 449 -11.17 -17.16 -4.80
CA ILE A 449 -10.80 -16.87 -3.42
C ILE A 449 -10.22 -15.44 -3.29
N TYR A 450 -9.35 -15.03 -4.21
CA TYR A 450 -8.79 -13.68 -4.22
C TYR A 450 -9.84 -12.59 -4.51
N GLU A 451 -10.80 -12.88 -5.39
CA GLU A 451 -11.95 -12.01 -5.61
C GLU A 451 -12.83 -11.89 -4.37
N ASP A 452 -13.07 -13.00 -3.65
CA ASP A 452 -13.86 -13.00 -2.42
C ASP A 452 -13.16 -12.17 -1.33
N LEU A 453 -11.85 -12.29 -1.16
CA LEU A 453 -11.07 -11.40 -0.31
C LEU A 453 -11.27 -9.91 -0.70
N ALA A 454 -11.17 -9.61 -1.99
CA ALA A 454 -11.35 -8.26 -2.50
C ALA A 454 -12.76 -7.70 -2.29
N ARG A 455 -13.79 -8.55 -2.32
CA ARG A 455 -15.19 -8.17 -2.05
C ARG A 455 -15.44 -7.83 -0.59
N HIS A 456 -14.78 -8.54 0.31
CA HIS A 456 -15.12 -8.54 1.74
C HIS A 456 -14.10 -7.84 2.63
N ALA A 457 -13.01 -7.30 2.07
CA ALA A 457 -11.97 -6.68 2.89
C ALA A 457 -11.36 -5.42 2.26
N SER A 458 -11.00 -4.48 3.13
CA SER A 458 -10.22 -3.29 2.79
C SER A 458 -8.75 -3.50 3.13
N PHE A 459 -7.87 -3.36 2.13
CA PHE A 459 -6.43 -3.47 2.27
C PHE A 459 -5.71 -2.67 1.18
N SER A 460 -4.44 -2.35 1.41
CA SER A 460 -3.64 -1.52 0.50
C SER A 460 -2.84 -2.34 -0.53
N GLY A 461 -2.62 -3.62 -0.26
CA GLY A 461 -1.84 -4.48 -1.13
C GLY A 461 -2.01 -5.97 -0.83
N ILE A 462 -1.35 -6.78 -1.65
CA ILE A 462 -1.29 -8.24 -1.51
C ILE A 462 0.18 -8.63 -1.34
N LEU A 463 0.48 -9.45 -0.33
CA LEU A 463 1.71 -10.22 -0.27
C LEU A 463 1.43 -11.64 -0.78
N PHE A 464 2.01 -12.01 -1.91
CA PHE A 464 2.02 -13.38 -2.38
C PHE A 464 3.04 -14.20 -1.59
N HIS A 465 2.56 -15.27 -0.97
CA HIS A 465 3.35 -16.17 -0.14
C HIS A 465 4.43 -16.90 -0.94
N ASP A 466 5.39 -17.49 -0.26
CA ASP A 466 6.52 -18.23 -0.82
C ASP A 466 6.17 -19.64 -1.34
N ASP A 467 4.92 -20.08 -1.19
CA ASP A 467 4.43 -21.39 -1.63
C ASP A 467 4.40 -21.58 -3.16
N ALA A 468 4.49 -20.48 -3.92
CA ALA A 468 4.56 -20.52 -5.38
C ALA A 468 5.99 -20.83 -5.87
N VAL A 469 6.42 -22.05 -5.59
CA VAL A 469 7.74 -22.59 -5.93
C VAL A 469 7.60 -23.93 -6.67
N LEU A 470 8.55 -24.23 -7.54
CA LEU A 470 8.66 -25.51 -8.25
C LEU A 470 10.13 -25.88 -8.40
N THR A 471 10.48 -27.12 -8.09
CA THR A 471 11.84 -27.63 -8.23
C THR A 471 12.18 -28.02 -9.68
N ASP A 472 13.41 -28.41 -9.91
CA ASP A 472 13.90 -28.94 -11.20
C ASP A 472 13.28 -30.30 -11.59
N PHE A 473 12.56 -30.96 -10.68
CA PHE A 473 11.80 -32.19 -10.93
C PHE A 473 10.27 -31.99 -10.90
N GLU A 474 9.79 -30.75 -10.78
CA GLU A 474 8.38 -30.37 -10.68
C GLU A 474 8.02 -29.30 -11.74
N ASP A 475 6.80 -29.19 -12.22
CA ASP A 475 5.65 -30.06 -12.05
C ASP A 475 5.62 -31.07 -13.22
N VAL A 476 5.38 -32.33 -12.91
CA VAL A 476 5.20 -33.39 -13.92
C VAL A 476 3.80 -33.97 -13.90
N SER A 477 2.81 -33.24 -13.38
CA SER A 477 1.41 -33.56 -13.57
C SER A 477 1.06 -33.63 -15.06
N PRO A 478 0.04 -34.42 -15.47
CA PRO A 478 -0.38 -34.50 -16.86
C PRO A 478 -0.65 -33.11 -17.49
N GLU A 479 -1.25 -32.20 -16.74
CA GLU A 479 -1.58 -30.85 -17.16
C GLU A 479 -0.32 -30.01 -17.39
N ALA A 480 0.67 -30.09 -16.50
CA ALA A 480 1.94 -29.39 -16.63
C ALA A 480 2.75 -29.91 -17.83
N VAL A 481 2.82 -31.23 -18.00
CA VAL A 481 3.52 -31.85 -19.14
C VAL A 481 2.83 -31.48 -20.47
N ALA A 482 1.50 -31.46 -20.50
CA ALA A 482 0.75 -31.03 -21.68
C ALA A 482 1.04 -29.56 -22.02
N ALA A 483 1.01 -28.66 -21.03
CA ALA A 483 1.31 -27.23 -21.20
C ALA A 483 2.76 -27.00 -21.68
N TRP A 484 3.73 -27.72 -21.13
CA TRP A 484 5.13 -27.67 -21.58
C TRP A 484 5.28 -28.09 -23.04
N ARG A 485 4.66 -29.20 -23.43
CA ARG A 485 4.68 -29.66 -24.84
C ARG A 485 4.00 -28.66 -25.78
N GLN A 486 2.89 -28.09 -25.40
CA GLN A 486 2.17 -27.07 -26.16
C GLN A 486 2.96 -25.74 -26.31
N SER A 487 3.90 -25.46 -25.41
CA SER A 487 4.74 -24.26 -25.51
C SER A 487 5.65 -24.23 -26.73
N GLY A 488 5.86 -25.39 -27.40
CA GLY A 488 6.78 -25.54 -28.51
C GLY A 488 8.27 -25.56 -28.10
N LEU A 489 8.57 -25.50 -26.82
CA LEU A 489 9.92 -25.52 -26.26
C LEU A 489 10.41 -26.94 -25.93
N ALA A 490 9.48 -27.87 -25.74
CA ALA A 490 9.77 -29.27 -25.43
C ALA A 490 10.37 -29.98 -26.65
N ARG A 491 11.52 -30.61 -26.50
CA ARG A 491 12.24 -31.39 -27.50
C ARG A 491 12.33 -32.87 -27.14
N ASP A 492 12.40 -33.16 -25.87
CA ASP A 492 12.48 -34.50 -25.30
C ASP A 492 11.10 -35.09 -25.08
N ALA A 493 10.95 -36.41 -25.24
CA ALA A 493 9.70 -37.10 -24.98
C ALA A 493 9.42 -37.33 -23.48
N GLY A 494 10.44 -37.18 -22.65
CA GLY A 494 10.34 -37.39 -21.18
C GLY A 494 9.56 -36.28 -20.45
N PRO A 495 9.16 -36.54 -19.22
CA PRO A 495 8.45 -35.56 -18.40
C PRO A 495 9.37 -34.45 -17.87
N VAL A 496 10.68 -34.73 -17.77
CA VAL A 496 11.71 -33.78 -17.34
C VAL A 496 12.77 -33.67 -18.43
N PRO A 497 13.11 -32.46 -18.91
CA PRO A 497 14.14 -32.26 -19.93
C PRO A 497 15.51 -32.77 -19.49
N GLN A 498 16.23 -33.43 -20.40
CA GLN A 498 17.57 -33.93 -20.14
C GLN A 498 18.69 -33.01 -20.71
N ARG A 499 18.40 -32.29 -21.78
CA ARG A 499 19.38 -31.40 -22.42
C ARG A 499 19.54 -30.09 -21.66
N PRO A 500 20.74 -29.54 -21.48
CA PRO A 500 20.97 -28.31 -20.70
C PRO A 500 20.10 -27.10 -21.14
N GLN A 501 20.07 -26.85 -22.46
CA GLN A 501 19.29 -25.72 -23.04
C GLN A 501 17.78 -25.90 -22.84
N GLU A 502 17.28 -27.11 -22.89
CA GLU A 502 15.88 -27.42 -22.66
C GLU A 502 15.51 -27.34 -21.17
N ARG A 503 16.44 -27.70 -20.26
CA ARG A 503 16.28 -27.49 -18.82
C ARG A 503 16.18 -26.00 -18.48
N GLU A 504 17.02 -25.16 -19.09
CA GLU A 504 16.96 -23.71 -18.91
C GLU A 504 15.61 -23.16 -19.43
N ALA A 505 15.18 -23.55 -20.61
CA ALA A 505 13.88 -23.15 -21.16
C ALA A 505 12.72 -23.61 -20.26
N TRP A 506 12.78 -24.80 -19.71
CA TRP A 506 11.76 -25.32 -18.79
C TRP A 506 11.75 -24.57 -17.45
N MET A 507 12.92 -24.29 -16.89
CA MET A 507 13.08 -23.45 -15.70
C MET A 507 12.39 -22.08 -15.91
N ARG A 508 12.74 -21.37 -16.98
CA ARG A 508 12.15 -20.08 -17.31
C ARG A 508 10.64 -20.17 -17.57
N PHE A 509 10.17 -21.21 -18.25
CA PHE A 509 8.75 -21.45 -18.48
C PHE A 509 7.96 -21.54 -17.17
N LYS A 510 8.48 -22.25 -16.18
CA LYS A 510 7.86 -22.40 -14.85
C LYS A 510 7.83 -21.07 -14.10
N SER A 511 8.97 -20.39 -13.99
CA SER A 511 9.11 -19.09 -13.31
C SER A 511 8.15 -18.06 -13.89
N GLN A 512 8.10 -17.93 -15.20
CA GLN A 512 7.20 -17.03 -15.90
C GLN A 512 5.72 -17.42 -15.75
N THR A 513 5.41 -18.72 -15.69
CA THR A 513 4.03 -19.17 -15.49
C THR A 513 3.53 -18.79 -14.10
N LEU A 514 4.32 -19.01 -13.05
CA LEU A 514 3.97 -18.59 -11.69
C LEU A 514 3.83 -17.06 -11.59
N THR A 515 4.75 -16.32 -12.18
CA THR A 515 4.68 -14.86 -12.21
C THR A 515 3.43 -14.36 -12.94
N ARG A 516 3.12 -14.90 -14.11
CA ARG A 516 1.88 -14.56 -14.84
C ARG A 516 0.64 -14.90 -14.06
N PHE A 517 0.62 -16.02 -13.34
CA PHE A 517 -0.53 -16.39 -12.52
C PHE A 517 -0.75 -15.40 -11.36
N THR A 518 0.28 -15.03 -10.61
CA THR A 518 0.14 -14.00 -9.56
C THR A 518 -0.31 -12.65 -10.12
N LEU A 519 0.14 -12.26 -11.33
CA LEU A 519 -0.34 -11.05 -11.99
C LEU A 519 -1.81 -11.14 -12.42
N GLN A 520 -2.32 -12.32 -12.78
CA GLN A 520 -3.75 -12.54 -13.00
C GLN A 520 -4.55 -12.37 -11.68
N LEU A 521 -4.06 -12.92 -10.57
CA LEU A 521 -4.66 -12.72 -9.25
C LEU A 521 -4.70 -11.23 -8.87
N ARG A 522 -3.61 -10.49 -9.13
CA ARG A 522 -3.59 -9.02 -8.97
C ARG A 522 -4.69 -8.35 -9.78
N GLN A 523 -4.82 -8.70 -11.07
CA GLN A 523 -5.84 -8.10 -11.94
C GLN A 523 -7.25 -8.37 -11.44
N ALA A 524 -7.54 -9.59 -10.97
CA ALA A 524 -8.83 -9.94 -10.40
C ALA A 524 -9.16 -9.11 -9.15
N VAL A 525 -8.19 -8.92 -8.27
CA VAL A 525 -8.35 -8.07 -7.08
C VAL A 525 -8.51 -6.59 -7.46
N GLN A 526 -7.70 -6.08 -8.38
CA GLN A 526 -7.77 -4.69 -8.83
C GLN A 526 -9.08 -4.38 -9.57
N ALA A 527 -9.67 -5.33 -10.26
CA ALA A 527 -10.99 -5.17 -10.88
C ALA A 527 -12.09 -4.86 -9.84
N ILE A 528 -11.91 -5.29 -8.60
CA ILE A 528 -12.87 -5.08 -7.50
C ILE A 528 -12.43 -3.91 -6.60
N ARG A 529 -11.15 -3.91 -6.15
CA ARG A 529 -10.64 -2.93 -5.18
C ARG A 529 -10.05 -1.67 -5.81
N GLY A 530 -9.65 -1.74 -7.08
CA GLY A 530 -9.08 -0.61 -7.82
C GLY A 530 -7.58 -0.73 -8.08
N PRO A 531 -7.06 0.12 -8.99
CA PRO A 531 -5.67 0.06 -9.46
C PRO A 531 -4.64 0.46 -8.39
N GLN A 532 -5.07 1.09 -7.30
CA GLN A 532 -4.20 1.49 -6.18
C GLN A 532 -3.67 0.31 -5.37
N VAL A 533 -4.29 -0.89 -5.48
CA VAL A 533 -3.83 -2.08 -4.75
C VAL A 533 -2.44 -2.50 -5.26
N LYS A 534 -1.48 -2.50 -4.35
CA LYS A 534 -0.08 -2.84 -4.61
C LYS A 534 0.20 -4.32 -4.45
N THR A 535 1.33 -4.77 -4.97
CA THR A 535 1.76 -6.16 -4.86
C THR A 535 3.13 -6.27 -4.23
N ALA A 536 3.28 -7.29 -3.39
CA ALA A 536 4.55 -7.75 -2.85
C ALA A 536 4.66 -9.27 -3.08
N ARG A 537 5.85 -9.80 -3.26
CA ARG A 537 6.06 -11.25 -3.35
C ARG A 537 7.31 -11.66 -2.60
N ASN A 538 7.18 -12.71 -1.77
CA ASN A 538 8.31 -13.33 -1.11
C ASN A 538 9.25 -13.98 -2.13
N LEU A 539 10.54 -13.80 -1.92
CA LEU A 539 11.62 -14.34 -2.74
C LEU A 539 12.64 -15.02 -1.84
N PHE A 540 12.94 -16.29 -2.08
CA PHE A 540 14.03 -16.97 -1.40
C PHE A 540 15.37 -16.26 -1.66
N ALA A 541 16.27 -16.27 -0.69
CA ALA A 541 17.56 -15.58 -0.83
C ALA A 541 18.49 -16.27 -1.84
N LEU A 542 18.40 -17.59 -1.95
CA LEU A 542 19.28 -18.35 -2.82
C LEU A 542 19.17 -17.96 -4.30
N PRO A 543 17.97 -17.76 -4.92
CA PRO A 543 17.85 -17.25 -6.29
C PRO A 543 18.48 -15.86 -6.53
N ILE A 544 18.66 -15.07 -5.47
CA ILE A 544 19.37 -13.79 -5.56
C ILE A 544 20.88 -14.01 -5.54
N LEU A 545 21.36 -14.84 -4.61
CA LEU A 545 22.80 -15.10 -4.39
C LEU A 545 23.40 -16.01 -5.47
N GLU A 546 22.61 -16.94 -5.96
CA GLU A 546 22.98 -17.98 -6.92
C GLU A 546 21.86 -18.10 -7.99
N PRO A 547 21.88 -17.27 -9.06
CA PRO A 547 20.78 -17.20 -10.04
C PRO A 547 20.42 -18.54 -10.70
N GLN A 548 21.37 -19.49 -10.81
CA GLN A 548 21.10 -20.84 -11.32
C GLN A 548 20.12 -21.62 -10.43
N SER A 549 19.95 -21.26 -9.17
CA SER A 549 18.99 -21.87 -8.26
C SER A 549 17.53 -21.55 -8.59
N GLU A 550 17.28 -20.68 -9.59
CA GLU A 550 15.96 -20.55 -10.21
C GLU A 550 15.38 -21.92 -10.57
N ALA A 551 16.22 -22.87 -10.96
CA ALA A 551 15.82 -24.25 -11.24
C ALA A 551 15.11 -24.93 -10.08
N TRP A 552 15.47 -24.58 -8.83
CA TRP A 552 14.97 -25.22 -7.62
C TRP A 552 13.79 -24.48 -6.97
N PHE A 553 13.56 -23.23 -7.37
CA PHE A 553 12.52 -22.38 -6.77
C PHE A 553 11.48 -21.87 -7.77
N ALA A 554 11.79 -21.88 -9.08
CA ALA A 554 11.03 -21.18 -10.10
C ALA A 554 10.79 -19.70 -9.74
N GLN A 555 11.81 -19.05 -9.21
CA GLN A 555 11.83 -17.64 -8.80
C GLN A 555 13.04 -16.93 -9.39
N ASN A 556 12.85 -15.70 -9.84
CA ASN A 556 13.89 -14.90 -10.50
C ASN A 556 13.79 -13.43 -10.05
N LEU A 557 14.92 -12.86 -9.64
CA LEU A 557 14.98 -11.49 -9.11
C LEU A 557 14.55 -10.44 -10.15
N ASP A 558 15.06 -10.54 -11.38
CA ASP A 558 14.75 -9.55 -12.43
C ASP A 558 13.27 -9.58 -12.80
N ASP A 559 12.69 -10.78 -12.92
CA ASP A 559 11.25 -10.93 -13.15
C ASP A 559 10.42 -10.30 -12.02
N PHE A 560 10.85 -10.46 -10.76
CA PHE A 560 10.13 -9.91 -9.60
C PHE A 560 10.24 -8.39 -9.54
N LEU A 561 11.43 -7.84 -9.74
CA LEU A 561 11.65 -6.39 -9.81
C LEU A 561 10.83 -5.73 -10.94
N ALA A 562 10.62 -6.44 -12.05
CA ALA A 562 9.80 -5.95 -13.15
C ALA A 562 8.28 -6.09 -12.88
N ALA A 563 7.86 -7.19 -12.24
CA ALA A 563 6.45 -7.59 -12.14
C ALA A 563 5.70 -6.98 -10.95
N TYR A 564 6.37 -6.81 -9.80
CA TYR A 564 5.73 -6.41 -8.55
C TYR A 564 6.11 -4.99 -8.12
N ASP A 565 5.27 -4.37 -7.31
CA ASP A 565 5.60 -3.10 -6.65
C ASP A 565 6.73 -3.31 -5.63
N TRP A 566 6.71 -4.45 -4.91
CA TRP A 566 7.72 -4.84 -3.94
C TRP A 566 8.20 -6.27 -4.15
N THR A 567 9.50 -6.45 -4.22
CA THR A 567 10.17 -7.75 -4.07
C THR A 567 10.56 -7.91 -2.60
N VAL A 568 10.23 -9.06 -1.99
CA VAL A 568 10.43 -9.28 -0.56
C VAL A 568 11.40 -10.46 -0.34
N PRO A 569 12.73 -10.22 -0.42
CA PRO A 569 13.69 -11.27 -0.09
C PRO A 569 13.55 -11.71 1.35
N MET A 570 13.44 -13.01 1.57
CA MET A 570 13.52 -13.62 2.89
C MET A 570 14.99 -13.57 3.36
N ALA A 571 15.36 -12.45 3.97
CA ALA A 571 16.71 -12.18 4.49
C ALA A 571 16.91 -12.92 5.83
N MET A 572 16.80 -14.24 5.79
CA MET A 572 16.65 -15.15 6.93
C MET A 572 17.85 -16.12 7.01
N PRO A 573 19.01 -15.67 7.53
CA PRO A 573 20.25 -16.43 7.46
C PRO A 573 20.14 -17.82 8.10
N LEU A 574 19.48 -17.96 9.27
CA LEU A 574 19.36 -19.26 9.93
C LEU A 574 18.48 -20.23 9.15
N MET A 575 17.45 -19.75 8.46
CA MET A 575 16.62 -20.55 7.56
C MET A 575 17.46 -21.14 6.40
N GLU A 576 18.43 -20.37 5.91
CA GLU A 576 19.40 -20.79 4.89
C GLU A 576 20.59 -21.55 5.48
N SER A 577 20.48 -22.03 6.73
CA SER A 577 21.55 -22.75 7.45
C SER A 577 22.85 -21.96 7.63
N VAL A 578 22.79 -20.63 7.57
CA VAL A 578 23.93 -19.75 7.85
C VAL A 578 23.99 -19.46 9.36
N PRO A 579 25.08 -19.78 10.03
CA PRO A 579 25.18 -19.56 11.48
C PRO A 579 25.25 -18.06 11.81
N ILE A 580 24.90 -17.72 13.07
CA ILE A 580 24.77 -16.31 13.52
C ILE A 580 26.06 -15.51 13.30
N ASP A 581 27.22 -16.07 13.56
CA ASP A 581 28.53 -15.42 13.37
C ASP A 581 28.84 -15.08 11.91
N ALA A 582 28.29 -15.83 10.95
CA ALA A 582 28.41 -15.56 9.52
C ALA A 582 27.24 -14.72 8.95
N SER A 583 26.20 -14.49 9.74
CA SER A 583 24.95 -13.87 9.27
C SER A 583 25.12 -12.45 8.73
N GLN A 584 25.98 -11.64 9.35
CA GLN A 584 26.22 -10.25 8.91
C GLN A 584 26.90 -10.21 7.54
N ALA A 585 27.90 -11.06 7.30
CA ALA A 585 28.56 -11.15 6.00
C ALA A 585 27.59 -11.65 4.91
N TRP A 586 26.75 -12.61 5.25
CA TRP A 586 25.73 -13.14 4.35
C TRP A 586 24.67 -12.09 3.98
N LEU A 587 24.14 -11.37 4.97
CA LEU A 587 23.18 -10.27 4.73
C LEU A 587 23.80 -9.15 3.88
N THR A 588 25.04 -8.77 4.17
CA THR A 588 25.77 -7.77 3.38
C THR A 588 25.89 -8.22 1.92
N ARG A 589 26.25 -9.48 1.67
CA ARG A 589 26.32 -10.05 0.31
C ARG A 589 24.96 -10.02 -0.38
N LEU A 590 23.88 -10.37 0.34
CA LEU A 590 22.52 -10.34 -0.20
C LEU A 590 22.12 -8.93 -0.63
N VAL A 591 22.32 -7.93 0.24
CA VAL A 591 22.03 -6.51 -0.08
C VAL A 591 22.84 -6.03 -1.27
N GLN A 592 24.15 -6.30 -1.28
CA GLN A 592 25.04 -5.88 -2.36
C GLN A 592 24.66 -6.53 -3.70
N THR A 593 24.19 -7.76 -3.69
CA THR A 593 23.73 -8.44 -4.90
C THR A 593 22.48 -7.76 -5.46
N VAL A 594 21.50 -7.47 -4.61
CA VAL A 594 20.29 -6.70 -5.03
C VAL A 594 20.69 -5.30 -5.53
N ALA A 595 21.60 -4.61 -4.85
CA ALA A 595 22.04 -3.26 -5.18
C ALA A 595 22.73 -3.13 -6.56
N ARG A 596 23.24 -4.22 -7.13
CA ARG A 596 23.80 -4.24 -8.49
C ARG A 596 22.74 -3.99 -9.58
N HIS A 597 21.47 -4.22 -9.28
CA HIS A 597 20.37 -3.95 -10.19
C HIS A 597 19.91 -2.49 -9.98
N PRO A 598 19.96 -1.62 -11.01
CA PRO A 598 19.65 -0.20 -10.88
C PRO A 598 18.26 0.03 -10.28
N GLY A 599 18.20 0.78 -9.18
CA GLY A 599 16.95 1.12 -8.49
C GLY A 599 16.30 -0.02 -7.68
N ALA A 600 16.88 -1.21 -7.63
CA ALA A 600 16.28 -2.37 -6.99
C ALA A 600 16.04 -2.16 -5.49
N LEU A 601 16.95 -1.51 -4.75
CA LEU A 601 16.78 -1.23 -3.32
C LEU A 601 15.51 -0.40 -3.03
N LYS A 602 15.07 0.45 -3.98
CA LYS A 602 13.82 1.22 -3.85
C LYS A 602 12.56 0.37 -4.02
N LYS A 603 12.69 -0.84 -4.58
CA LYS A 603 11.60 -1.80 -4.84
C LYS A 603 11.73 -3.08 -4.01
N THR A 604 12.63 -3.10 -3.02
CA THR A 604 12.92 -4.30 -2.23
C THR A 604 12.67 -4.03 -0.75
N ILE A 605 11.92 -4.92 -0.10
CA ILE A 605 11.72 -4.96 1.35
C ILE A 605 12.43 -6.20 1.88
N PHE A 606 13.54 -6.04 2.59
CA PHE A 606 14.27 -7.17 3.18
C PHE A 606 13.55 -7.66 4.44
N GLU A 607 13.07 -8.90 4.42
CA GLU A 607 12.33 -9.50 5.52
C GLU A 607 13.25 -10.35 6.39
N LEU A 608 13.53 -9.87 7.59
CA LEU A 608 14.37 -10.54 8.58
C LEU A 608 13.58 -11.59 9.36
N GLN A 609 14.24 -12.65 9.83
CA GLN A 609 13.62 -13.62 10.73
C GLN A 609 13.71 -13.17 12.20
N ALA A 610 12.60 -13.26 12.92
CA ALA A 610 12.53 -13.08 14.36
C ALA A 610 12.53 -14.41 15.14
N ARG A 611 12.56 -15.56 14.42
CA ARG A 611 12.50 -16.90 14.97
C ARG A 611 13.44 -17.84 14.22
N ASP A 612 14.01 -18.83 14.93
CA ASP A 612 14.83 -19.90 14.37
C ASP A 612 13.98 -21.17 14.21
N TRP A 613 13.58 -21.47 12.97
CA TRP A 613 12.78 -22.66 12.65
C TRP A 613 13.58 -23.94 12.53
N ASN A 614 14.92 -23.85 12.41
CA ASN A 614 15.79 -25.03 12.30
C ASN A 614 15.94 -25.77 13.63
N ARG A 615 15.56 -25.16 14.74
CA ARG A 615 15.58 -25.79 16.05
C ARG A 615 14.22 -26.38 16.41
N ARG A 616 14.21 -27.56 17.03
CA ARG A 616 12.98 -28.25 17.47
C ARG A 616 12.07 -27.39 18.37
N GLN A 617 12.58 -26.37 19.04
CA GLN A 617 11.85 -25.47 19.93
C GLN A 617 11.52 -24.12 19.32
N HIS A 618 11.78 -23.88 18.03
CA HIS A 618 11.50 -22.63 17.33
C HIS A 618 11.86 -21.38 18.17
N ASN A 619 13.09 -21.31 18.64
CA ASN A 619 13.52 -20.24 19.55
C ASN A 619 13.47 -18.87 18.88
N ALA A 620 13.07 -17.86 19.67
CA ALA A 620 13.17 -16.46 19.24
C ALA A 620 14.64 -16.08 18.95
N ILE A 621 14.83 -15.26 17.92
CA ILE A 621 16.12 -14.60 17.70
C ILE A 621 16.35 -13.61 18.85
N PRO A 622 17.54 -13.52 19.45
CA PRO A 622 17.82 -12.49 20.44
C PRO A 622 17.53 -11.09 19.88
N ASP A 623 16.81 -10.28 20.65
CA ASP A 623 16.36 -8.94 20.20
C ASP A 623 17.52 -8.06 19.74
N GLN A 624 18.66 -8.13 20.46
CA GLN A 624 19.86 -7.40 20.07
C GLN A 624 20.41 -7.85 18.70
N GLN A 625 20.37 -9.16 18.42
CA GLN A 625 20.81 -9.68 17.12
C GLN A 625 19.92 -9.19 15.98
N LEU A 626 18.60 -9.17 16.20
CA LEU A 626 17.66 -8.64 15.21
C LEU A 626 17.88 -7.13 15.00
N ALA A 627 18.08 -6.37 16.07
CA ALA A 627 18.41 -4.95 16.00
C ALA A 627 19.72 -4.69 15.24
N ASP A 628 20.75 -5.52 15.47
CA ASP A 628 22.02 -5.42 14.77
C ASP A 628 21.88 -5.73 13.27
N TRP A 629 21.03 -6.69 12.88
CA TRP A 629 20.71 -6.95 11.47
C TRP A 629 19.99 -5.76 10.84
N MET A 630 18.99 -5.16 11.52
CA MET A 630 18.31 -3.96 11.04
C MET A 630 19.28 -2.80 10.83
N ARG A 631 20.19 -2.57 11.80
CA ARG A 631 21.24 -1.56 11.66
C ARG A 631 22.17 -1.85 10.49
N LEU A 632 22.57 -3.11 10.30
CA LEU A 632 23.41 -3.52 9.18
C LEU A 632 22.75 -3.22 7.83
N LEU A 633 21.45 -3.51 7.67
CA LEU A 633 20.70 -3.19 6.47
C LEU A 633 20.76 -1.68 6.16
N ARG A 634 20.52 -0.84 7.17
CA ARG A 634 20.58 0.62 7.01
C ARG A 634 21.98 1.11 6.61
N LEU A 635 23.04 0.59 7.26
CA LEU A 635 24.42 0.93 6.92
C LEU A 635 24.80 0.52 5.48
N ASN A 636 24.08 -0.42 4.88
CA ASN A 636 24.23 -0.83 3.49
C ASN A 636 23.24 -0.11 2.54
N GLY A 637 22.60 0.99 2.97
CA GLY A 637 21.72 1.81 2.14
C GLY A 637 20.30 1.27 1.96
N VAL A 638 19.90 0.25 2.74
CA VAL A 638 18.54 -0.29 2.70
C VAL A 638 17.60 0.62 3.48
N LYS A 639 16.60 1.18 2.80
CA LYS A 639 15.54 1.98 3.41
C LYS A 639 14.32 1.15 3.82
N ASN A 640 14.09 0.00 3.18
CA ASN A 640 12.85 -0.77 3.31
C ASN A 640 13.14 -2.17 3.84
N TYR A 641 12.63 -2.49 5.02
CA TYR A 641 12.78 -3.80 5.64
C TYR A 641 11.67 -4.11 6.64
N GLY A 642 11.55 -5.37 6.97
CA GLY A 642 10.59 -5.89 7.92
C GLY A 642 11.14 -7.08 8.68
N TYR A 643 10.28 -7.72 9.47
CA TYR A 643 10.59 -8.98 10.13
C TYR A 643 9.35 -9.88 10.26
N TYR A 644 9.59 -11.18 10.36
CA TYR A 644 8.60 -12.22 10.58
C TYR A 644 9.10 -13.28 11.58
N PRO A 645 8.24 -13.81 12.45
CA PRO A 645 6.92 -13.32 12.83
C PRO A 645 6.98 -12.26 13.93
N ASP A 646 5.89 -11.49 14.07
CA ASP A 646 5.68 -10.68 15.26
C ASP A 646 4.80 -11.42 16.28
N ASP A 647 5.30 -11.57 17.49
CA ASP A 647 4.53 -12.10 18.63
C ASP A 647 4.18 -10.94 19.58
N PHE A 648 3.12 -10.19 19.23
CA PHE A 648 2.63 -9.08 20.03
C PHE A 648 2.08 -9.53 21.39
N ILE A 649 1.72 -10.80 21.53
CA ILE A 649 1.21 -11.35 22.81
C ILE A 649 2.32 -11.39 23.86
N ASN A 650 3.51 -11.85 23.47
CA ASN A 650 4.66 -12.04 24.35
C ASN A 650 5.70 -10.92 24.25
N ASN A 651 5.41 -9.83 23.51
CA ASN A 651 6.36 -8.75 23.22
C ASN A 651 7.66 -9.27 22.60
N GLN A 652 7.56 -10.17 21.61
CA GLN A 652 8.70 -10.76 20.94
C GLN A 652 8.67 -10.47 19.42
N PRO A 653 9.68 -9.76 18.89
CA PRO A 653 10.86 -9.20 19.59
C PRO A 653 10.48 -8.05 20.53
N ASP A 654 11.30 -7.81 21.57
CA ASP A 654 11.05 -6.74 22.55
C ASP A 654 11.05 -5.36 21.87
N ILE A 655 9.90 -4.69 21.94
CA ILE A 655 9.68 -3.38 21.30
C ILE A 655 10.71 -2.34 21.72
N SER A 656 11.15 -2.34 23.00
CA SER A 656 12.12 -1.37 23.51
C SER A 656 13.52 -1.55 22.87
N ARG A 657 13.83 -2.76 22.41
CA ARG A 657 15.12 -3.10 21.81
C ARG A 657 15.13 -2.83 20.31
N ILE A 658 14.06 -3.19 19.60
CA ILE A 658 14.06 -3.08 18.14
C ILE A 658 13.57 -1.73 17.63
N ARG A 659 12.65 -1.05 18.37
CA ARG A 659 12.07 0.23 17.92
C ARG A 659 13.10 1.29 17.50
N PRO A 660 14.26 1.46 18.19
CA PRO A 660 15.30 2.40 17.78
C PRO A 660 15.88 2.13 16.39
N GLN A 661 15.85 0.89 15.91
CA GLN A 661 16.34 0.52 14.57
C GLN A 661 15.23 0.32 13.56
N PHE A 662 13.97 0.26 14.02
CA PHE A 662 12.85 -0.16 13.18
C PHE A 662 11.82 0.95 12.90
N SER A 663 11.57 1.85 13.86
CA SER A 663 10.59 2.93 13.67
C SER A 663 11.01 3.89 12.55
N SER A 664 10.09 4.21 11.63
CA SER A 664 10.30 5.24 10.64
C SER A 664 10.28 6.67 11.20
N TRP A 665 9.78 6.85 12.44
CA TRP A 665 9.67 8.16 13.08
C TRP A 665 10.85 8.48 14.00
N TRP A 666 11.42 7.47 14.68
CA TRP A 666 12.51 7.67 15.66
C TRP A 666 13.86 7.85 15.02
N TYR A 667 14.04 7.28 13.84
CA TYR A 667 15.22 7.42 13.02
C TYR A 667 14.75 7.73 11.62
N PRO A 668 14.24 8.95 11.38
CA PRO A 668 14.17 9.43 10.02
C PRO A 668 15.60 9.39 9.46
N ASP A 669 15.74 9.04 8.20
CA ASP A 669 17.02 9.12 7.51
C ASP A 669 17.40 10.59 7.38
N HIS A 670 17.97 11.14 8.44
CA HIS A 670 18.54 12.48 8.50
C HIS A 670 20.05 12.44 8.33
N ASP A 671 20.59 11.38 7.73
CA ASP A 671 22.01 11.33 7.37
C ASP A 671 22.26 12.02 6.03
#